data_bdf07be5d5005fccffae6f1aa2b23983
#
_entry.id   bdf07be5d5005fccffae6f1aa2b23983
#
_cell.length_a   1.000
_cell.length_b   1.000
_cell.length_c   1.000
_cell.angle_alpha   90.00
_cell.angle_beta   90.00
_cell.angle_gamma   90.00
#
_symmetry.space_group_name_H-M   'P 1'
#
loop_
_entity.id
_entity.type
_entity.pdbx_description
1 polymer ?
#
loop_
_entity_poly.entity_id
_entity_poly.type
_entity_poly.pdbx_seq_one_letter_code
_entity_poly.pdbx_strand_id
1 'polypeptide(L)'
;MAEPRKPDIKKSILNRVRMLYILFFAVGVAIAGKILYIQYGPGGESLRSKGERISYERVAIEADRGDVLAWDGRLLATSVPMYEVRMDFAAQGLADSVFRKYADSLAGALATFFGDKSKNAYLILLNRAYSNKSKNRFTQIAPRRVNHLEIKQISQFPILRLGQNRGGFIPVQINKRLLPNGPMASRTIGRVNEAGRKWGVEGAFDSVLRGTDGNMLMQRISGSFKIPVPDALSVAPVDGIDVVTTLDIDVQDVAENALRKQLELGDADWGTAVLMEVSTGEIRAITNLTRKGEGKFVEDFNYAVGMNLEPGSTFKLASLMTLLDDAGASLEEHYATGDGRMMSGRARVVDSHACGDVTLREVFEHSSNVGFALAVNKYYKENPRRFVDHLYKMGLGMPLDLQIPGGADPVIFRPGDASWSGVTLTMMSYGYALRLTPLKTLSFFNAVANDGKMVRPMFVKELTQYGQTLRTFPPEVMGPSIGSPKVIAQVQEALRGVVNDGTARGLKNPYYSVAGKTGTAQIAMGRHGYTDRFGGRHYLATLVGYFPADKPRYSCIVAIKTYNGPGRRGTYYGASLAGPVFRAIADRVYARNTSWQTPLSERSDKADGVPALKSGRADEVRRVARRFDVPYTPERGVQWQCLAKADSTGMELAPLSGEPSGAVPQVVGMGIKEAIYLLEREGLRVAFSGTGCVRSQSIPAGAPAQRGALVVLQLGAGRPEVRPRAVKSDASAGPER
;
A
#
# COMPACT_ATOMS: atom_id res chain seq x y z
N MET A 1 75.74 55.52 -81.57
CA MET A 1 75.54 54.97 -80.18
C MET A 1 74.26 55.53 -79.68
N ALA A 2 73.22 54.66 -79.54
CA ALA A 2 71.93 55.08 -79.00
C ALA A 2 71.94 54.78 -77.51
N GLU A 3 71.64 55.77 -76.66
CA GLU A 3 71.53 55.66 -75.24
C GLU A 3 70.36 54.73 -74.88
N PRO A 4 70.52 53.84 -73.89
CA PRO A 4 69.43 52.98 -73.46
C PRO A 4 68.41 53.83 -72.68
N ARG A 5 67.20 53.87 -73.17
CA ARG A 5 66.06 54.46 -72.44
C ARG A 5 65.85 53.73 -71.09
N LYS A 6 66.01 54.51 -69.97
CA LYS A 6 65.71 54.00 -68.61
C LYS A 6 64.27 53.57 -68.55
N PRO A 7 64.01 52.40 -68.02
CA PRO A 7 62.63 51.89 -67.90
C PRO A 7 61.83 52.83 -66.99
N ASP A 8 60.64 53.19 -67.42
CA ASP A 8 59.73 54.10 -66.72
C ASP A 8 59.08 53.25 -65.55
N ILE A 9 59.77 53.30 -64.41
CA ILE A 9 59.42 52.53 -63.18
C ILE A 9 57.99 52.83 -62.75
N LYS A 10 57.53 54.11 -62.99
CA LYS A 10 56.16 54.51 -62.61
C LYS A 10 55.08 53.81 -63.44
N LYS A 11 55.30 53.61 -64.73
CA LYS A 11 54.44 52.82 -65.63
C LYS A 11 54.42 51.35 -65.25
N SER A 12 55.55 50.76 -64.86
CA SER A 12 55.70 49.41 -64.48
C SER A 12 54.93 49.11 -63.14
N ILE A 13 55.03 50.00 -62.18
CA ILE A 13 54.30 49.96 -60.91
C ILE A 13 52.80 50.12 -61.18
N LEU A 14 52.39 51.11 -61.97
CA LEU A 14 50.95 51.27 -62.31
C LEU A 14 50.36 50.08 -63.03
N ASN A 15 51.13 49.49 -63.95
CA ASN A 15 50.64 48.26 -64.63
C ASN A 15 50.51 47.05 -63.66
N ARG A 16 51.41 46.89 -62.70
CA ARG A 16 51.29 45.88 -61.67
C ARG A 16 50.10 46.10 -60.77
N VAL A 17 49.87 47.34 -60.35
CA VAL A 17 48.69 47.72 -59.56
C VAL A 17 47.40 47.50 -60.35
N ARG A 18 47.36 47.92 -61.66
CA ARG A 18 46.19 47.60 -62.51
C ARG A 18 45.94 46.10 -62.63
N MET A 19 47.03 45.31 -62.87
CA MET A 19 46.89 43.86 -62.90
C MET A 19 46.33 43.27 -61.57
N LEU A 20 46.78 43.79 -60.43
CA LEU A 20 46.18 43.37 -59.09
C LEU A 20 44.73 43.77 -58.99
N TYR A 21 44.34 45.01 -59.40
CA TYR A 21 42.94 45.40 -59.40
C TYR A 21 42.08 44.52 -60.33
N ILE A 22 42.55 44.19 -61.53
CA ILE A 22 41.87 43.35 -62.48
C ILE A 22 41.72 41.91 -61.87
N LEU A 23 42.79 41.41 -61.22
CA LEU A 23 42.79 40.13 -60.58
C LEU A 23 41.72 40.09 -59.42
N PHE A 24 41.71 41.08 -58.54
CA PHE A 24 40.73 41.18 -57.48
C PHE A 24 39.29 41.34 -58.00
N PHE A 25 39.11 42.13 -59.05
CA PHE A 25 37.83 42.28 -59.70
C PHE A 25 37.37 40.97 -60.34
N ALA A 26 38.25 40.25 -61.04
CA ALA A 26 37.95 38.95 -61.63
C ALA A 26 37.59 37.89 -60.53
N VAL A 27 38.29 37.92 -59.39
CA VAL A 27 37.93 37.05 -58.22
C VAL A 27 36.57 37.45 -57.67
N GLY A 28 36.28 38.78 -57.58
CA GLY A 28 34.98 39.27 -57.13
C GLY A 28 33.82 38.80 -58.05
N VAL A 29 34.02 38.91 -59.37
CA VAL A 29 33.07 38.45 -60.38
C VAL A 29 32.91 36.90 -60.32
N ALA A 30 34.01 36.22 -60.18
CA ALA A 30 33.95 34.73 -60.02
C ALA A 30 33.15 34.27 -58.74
N ILE A 31 33.36 35.00 -57.64
CA ILE A 31 32.58 34.74 -56.39
C ILE A 31 31.13 35.11 -56.63
N ALA A 32 30.78 36.25 -57.20
CA ALA A 32 29.41 36.63 -57.51
C ALA A 32 28.74 35.62 -58.46
N GLY A 33 29.44 35.22 -59.53
CA GLY A 33 28.97 34.18 -60.46
C GLY A 33 28.75 32.81 -59.78
N LYS A 34 29.65 32.47 -58.86
CA LYS A 34 29.50 31.23 -58.07
C LYS A 34 28.29 31.30 -57.12
N ILE A 35 28.06 32.47 -56.50
CA ILE A 35 26.89 32.69 -55.66
C ILE A 35 25.58 32.57 -56.48
N LEU A 36 25.55 33.25 -57.67
CA LEU A 36 24.40 33.16 -58.57
C LEU A 36 24.17 31.70 -59.08
N TYR A 37 25.26 30.97 -59.42
CA TYR A 37 25.19 29.58 -59.81
C TYR A 37 24.67 28.68 -58.67
N ILE A 38 25.08 28.92 -57.41
CA ILE A 38 24.55 28.19 -56.25
C ILE A 38 23.07 28.52 -55.99
N GLN A 39 22.68 29.79 -56.23
CA GLN A 39 21.29 30.22 -56.00
C GLN A 39 20.32 29.79 -57.11
N TYR A 40 20.73 29.83 -58.37
CA TYR A 40 19.84 29.69 -59.55
C TYR A 40 20.26 28.55 -60.51
N GLY A 41 21.42 27.93 -60.31
CA GLY A 41 21.93 26.87 -61.20
C GLY A 41 21.26 25.53 -60.96
N PRO A 42 21.42 24.54 -61.87
CA PRO A 42 20.79 23.21 -61.81
C PRO A 42 21.03 22.42 -60.51
N GLY A 43 22.11 22.72 -59.77
CA GLY A 43 22.39 22.15 -58.44
C GLY A 43 21.90 23.00 -57.26
N GLY A 44 21.38 24.19 -57.51
CA GLY A 44 20.99 25.15 -56.47
C GLY A 44 19.82 24.66 -55.63
N GLU A 45 18.87 23.99 -56.24
CA GLU A 45 17.72 23.44 -55.56
C GLU A 45 18.10 22.29 -54.61
N SER A 46 19.02 21.42 -55.01
CA SER A 46 19.60 20.38 -54.14
C SER A 46 20.41 20.93 -52.98
N LEU A 47 21.15 22.03 -53.20
CA LEU A 47 21.90 22.68 -52.14
C LEU A 47 21.00 23.48 -51.19
N ARG A 48 19.94 24.10 -51.72
CA ARG A 48 18.91 24.78 -50.91
C ARG A 48 18.15 23.80 -50.06
N SER A 49 17.65 22.69 -50.62
CA SER A 49 16.97 21.63 -49.89
C SER A 49 17.85 20.97 -48.83
N LYS A 50 19.18 20.80 -49.10
CA LYS A 50 20.13 20.36 -48.07
C LYS A 50 20.31 21.42 -46.97
N GLY A 51 20.40 22.68 -47.32
CA GLY A 51 20.48 23.81 -46.37
C GLY A 51 19.24 23.87 -45.48
N GLU A 52 18.07 23.74 -46.07
CA GLU A 52 16.80 23.69 -45.34
C GLU A 52 16.72 22.49 -44.40
N ARG A 53 17.09 21.28 -44.85
CA ARG A 53 17.15 20.06 -44.01
C ARG A 53 18.14 20.17 -42.87
N ILE A 54 19.24 20.89 -43.02
CA ILE A 54 20.24 21.15 -41.97
C ILE A 54 19.74 22.22 -41.00
N SER A 55 18.96 23.20 -41.51
CA SER A 55 18.49 24.35 -40.73
C SER A 55 17.18 24.06 -39.98
N TYR A 56 16.32 23.15 -40.49
CA TYR A 56 15.05 22.83 -39.92
C TYR A 56 15.01 21.33 -39.51
N GLU A 57 14.50 21.08 -38.32
CA GLU A 57 14.35 19.73 -37.76
C GLU A 57 13.00 19.63 -37.07
N ARG A 58 12.23 18.57 -37.38
CA ARG A 58 11.03 18.24 -36.62
C ARG A 58 11.42 17.51 -35.36
N VAL A 59 11.00 18.08 -34.24
CA VAL A 59 11.23 17.50 -32.90
C VAL A 59 9.89 17.04 -32.36
N ALA A 60 9.84 15.80 -31.87
CA ALA A 60 8.71 15.32 -31.12
C ALA A 60 8.63 16.06 -29.79
N ILE A 61 7.42 16.48 -29.40
CA ILE A 61 7.12 17.02 -28.08
C ILE A 61 6.37 15.92 -27.34
N GLU A 62 6.99 15.39 -26.31
CA GLU A 62 6.35 14.36 -25.49
C GLU A 62 5.09 14.92 -24.82
N ALA A 63 3.99 14.16 -24.87
CA ALA A 63 2.79 14.44 -24.11
C ALA A 63 3.04 14.16 -22.62
N ASP A 64 2.42 14.95 -21.76
CA ASP A 64 2.42 14.65 -20.33
C ASP A 64 1.56 13.43 -20.06
N ARG A 65 2.14 12.46 -19.36
CA ARG A 65 1.42 11.23 -19.00
C ARG A 65 0.44 11.50 -17.87
N GLY A 66 -0.84 11.17 -18.04
CA GLY A 66 -1.90 11.31 -17.05
C GLY A 66 -1.56 10.65 -15.70
N ASP A 67 -2.16 11.13 -14.65
CA ASP A 67 -1.94 10.66 -13.29
C ASP A 67 -2.79 9.43 -12.96
N VAL A 68 -2.32 8.61 -12.01
CA VAL A 68 -3.13 7.58 -11.38
C VAL A 68 -3.51 8.08 -9.99
N LEU A 69 -4.81 8.19 -9.75
CA LEU A 69 -5.38 8.79 -8.56
C LEU A 69 -6.06 7.74 -7.68
N ALA A 70 -6.06 7.95 -6.37
CA ALA A 70 -6.89 7.23 -5.42
C ALA A 70 -8.38 7.63 -5.59
N TRP A 71 -9.27 6.92 -4.89
CA TRP A 71 -10.71 7.17 -4.95
C TRP A 71 -11.12 8.61 -4.59
N ASP A 72 -10.31 9.31 -3.80
CA ASP A 72 -10.52 10.67 -3.29
C ASP A 72 -9.67 11.74 -4.02
N GLY A 73 -9.03 11.38 -5.13
CA GLY A 73 -8.22 12.27 -5.96
C GLY A 73 -6.77 12.45 -5.51
N ARG A 74 -6.32 11.81 -4.42
CA ARG A 74 -4.90 11.84 -4.03
C ARG A 74 -4.04 11.05 -5.03
N LEU A 75 -2.79 11.52 -5.22
CA LEU A 75 -1.86 10.95 -6.19
C LEU A 75 -1.36 9.55 -5.74
N LEU A 76 -1.49 8.56 -6.61
CA LEU A 76 -0.88 7.24 -6.49
C LEU A 76 0.33 7.07 -7.41
N ALA A 77 0.26 7.60 -8.63
CA ALA A 77 1.39 7.68 -9.56
C ALA A 77 1.30 8.95 -10.37
N THR A 78 2.41 9.69 -10.48
CA THR A 78 2.50 10.93 -11.24
C THR A 78 3.82 11.04 -11.98
N SER A 79 3.88 11.85 -13.03
CA SER A 79 5.10 12.13 -13.78
C SER A 79 5.70 13.44 -13.31
N VAL A 80 6.97 13.41 -12.94
CA VAL A 80 7.71 14.62 -12.55
C VAL A 80 8.91 14.84 -13.47
N PRO A 81 9.18 16.08 -13.87
CA PRO A 81 10.34 16.39 -14.66
C PRO A 81 11.62 16.18 -13.83
N MET A 82 12.50 15.35 -14.33
CA MET A 82 13.85 15.14 -13.82
C MET A 82 14.84 15.52 -14.91
N TYR A 83 16.07 15.85 -14.54
CA TYR A 83 17.08 16.30 -15.47
C TYR A 83 18.32 15.43 -15.39
N GLU A 84 18.82 15.00 -16.56
CA GLU A 84 20.17 14.48 -16.68
C GLU A 84 21.11 15.65 -16.92
N VAL A 85 22.17 15.72 -16.14
CA VAL A 85 23.17 16.75 -16.25
C VAL A 85 24.27 16.29 -17.20
N ARG A 86 24.26 16.83 -18.43
CA ARG A 86 25.23 16.51 -19.47
C ARG A 86 26.07 17.69 -19.81
N MET A 87 27.26 17.47 -20.40
CA MET A 87 28.18 18.52 -20.81
C MET A 87 28.76 18.24 -22.20
N ASP A 88 28.76 19.25 -23.05
CA ASP A 88 29.49 19.30 -24.32
C ASP A 88 30.89 19.90 -24.07
N PHE A 89 31.89 19.03 -24.00
CA PHE A 89 33.28 19.47 -23.80
C PHE A 89 33.87 20.13 -25.03
N ALA A 90 33.22 20.03 -26.21
CA ALA A 90 33.62 20.70 -27.44
C ALA A 90 32.73 21.92 -27.80
N ALA A 91 31.99 22.45 -26.82
CA ALA A 91 31.20 23.67 -27.05
C ALA A 91 32.05 24.80 -27.56
N GLN A 92 31.57 25.49 -28.63
CA GLN A 92 32.38 26.49 -29.38
C GLN A 92 32.90 27.64 -28.50
N GLY A 93 32.15 28.04 -27.48
CA GLY A 93 32.54 29.10 -26.55
C GLY A 93 33.29 28.64 -25.31
N LEU A 94 33.55 27.33 -25.13
CA LEU A 94 34.33 26.80 -24.02
C LEU A 94 35.83 26.88 -24.31
N ALA A 95 36.42 28.03 -23.99
CA ALA A 95 37.86 28.24 -24.17
C ALA A 95 38.67 27.32 -23.24
N ASP A 96 39.83 26.83 -23.73
CA ASP A 96 40.75 25.99 -22.97
C ASP A 96 41.22 26.67 -21.68
N SER A 97 41.41 27.98 -21.68
CA SER A 97 41.76 28.78 -20.49
C SER A 97 40.67 28.76 -19.42
N VAL A 98 39.38 28.80 -19.82
CA VAL A 98 38.24 28.76 -18.91
C VAL A 98 38.14 27.37 -18.27
N PHE A 99 38.25 26.32 -19.08
CA PHE A 99 38.19 24.98 -18.57
C PHE A 99 39.30 24.69 -17.56
N ARG A 100 40.57 24.96 -17.94
CA ARG A 100 41.73 24.75 -17.06
C ARG A 100 41.63 25.51 -15.74
N LYS A 101 41.12 26.74 -15.78
CA LYS A 101 40.97 27.62 -14.60
C LYS A 101 39.91 27.13 -13.63
N TYR A 102 38.79 26.58 -14.12
CA TYR A 102 37.59 26.29 -13.30
C TYR A 102 37.24 24.82 -13.18
N ALA A 103 37.92 23.87 -13.84
CA ALA A 103 37.65 22.44 -13.77
C ALA A 103 37.79 21.91 -12.34
N ASP A 104 38.79 22.36 -11.61
CA ASP A 104 39.00 21.97 -10.19
C ASP A 104 37.86 22.48 -9.29
N SER A 105 37.41 23.69 -9.50
CA SER A 105 36.26 24.25 -8.75
C SER A 105 34.95 23.57 -9.12
N LEU A 106 34.73 23.21 -10.39
CA LEU A 106 33.57 22.44 -10.83
C LEU A 106 33.57 21.03 -10.19
N ALA A 107 34.73 20.35 -10.18
CA ALA A 107 34.89 19.06 -9.55
C ALA A 107 34.58 19.11 -8.04
N GLY A 108 35.01 20.17 -7.36
CA GLY A 108 34.69 20.42 -5.96
C GLY A 108 33.20 20.63 -5.72
N ALA A 109 32.56 21.46 -6.56
CA ALA A 109 31.11 21.69 -6.45
C ALA A 109 30.27 20.42 -6.68
N LEU A 110 30.64 19.61 -7.70
CA LEU A 110 29.97 18.33 -7.96
C LEU A 110 30.17 17.33 -6.80
N ALA A 111 31.40 17.23 -6.28
CA ALA A 111 31.70 16.34 -5.15
C ALA A 111 30.91 16.73 -3.89
N THR A 112 30.84 18.01 -3.56
CA THR A 112 30.09 18.51 -2.41
C THR A 112 28.59 18.30 -2.57
N PHE A 113 28.06 18.52 -3.79
CA PHE A 113 26.63 18.41 -4.07
C PHE A 113 26.14 16.96 -4.06
N PHE A 114 26.85 16.04 -4.71
CA PHE A 114 26.41 14.65 -4.86
C PHE A 114 26.88 13.72 -3.74
N GLY A 115 28.03 14.01 -3.14
CA GLY A 115 28.59 13.21 -2.03
C GLY A 115 28.99 11.76 -2.38
N ASP A 116 28.98 11.40 -3.69
CA ASP A 116 29.20 10.04 -4.18
C ASP A 116 30.67 9.74 -4.52
N LYS A 117 31.44 10.77 -4.84
CA LYS A 117 32.85 10.70 -5.23
C LYS A 117 33.67 11.85 -4.64
N SER A 118 34.95 11.59 -4.49
CA SER A 118 35.90 12.65 -4.10
C SER A 118 36.05 13.71 -5.21
N LYS A 119 36.46 14.92 -4.82
CA LYS A 119 36.82 16.01 -5.76
C LYS A 119 37.80 15.52 -6.82
N ASN A 120 38.85 14.78 -6.42
CA ASN A 120 39.85 14.27 -7.35
C ASN A 120 39.27 13.29 -8.37
N ALA A 121 38.32 12.43 -7.96
CA ALA A 121 37.65 11.51 -8.88
C ALA A 121 36.81 12.26 -9.93
N TYR A 122 36.10 13.31 -9.53
CA TYR A 122 35.40 14.18 -10.47
C TYR A 122 36.37 14.92 -11.38
N LEU A 123 37.48 15.43 -10.88
CA LEU A 123 38.50 16.14 -11.66
C LEU A 123 39.10 15.23 -12.74
N ILE A 124 39.41 13.97 -12.39
CA ILE A 124 39.89 12.96 -13.36
C ILE A 124 38.85 12.71 -14.46
N LEU A 125 37.58 12.56 -14.07
CA LEU A 125 36.47 12.36 -15.01
C LEU A 125 36.37 13.53 -16.00
N LEU A 126 36.36 14.78 -15.50
CA LEU A 126 36.25 16.00 -16.32
C LEU A 126 37.45 16.14 -17.25
N ASN A 127 38.68 15.94 -16.76
CA ASN A 127 39.91 16.05 -17.57
C ASN A 127 40.00 14.96 -18.65
N ARG A 128 39.61 13.72 -18.33
CA ARG A 128 39.52 12.61 -19.30
C ARG A 128 38.52 12.90 -20.41
N ALA A 129 37.35 13.45 -20.04
CA ALA A 129 36.34 13.83 -21.02
C ALA A 129 36.84 15.01 -21.89
N TYR A 130 37.49 15.97 -21.30
CA TYR A 130 38.05 17.15 -22.01
C TYR A 130 39.18 16.77 -22.95
N SER A 131 40.08 15.85 -22.59
CA SER A 131 41.17 15.38 -23.46
C SER A 131 40.65 14.78 -24.76
N ASN A 132 39.45 14.21 -24.77
CA ASN A 132 38.75 13.63 -25.92
C ASN A 132 37.51 14.46 -26.29
N LYS A 133 37.55 15.77 -26.16
CA LYS A 133 36.39 16.68 -26.27
C LYS A 133 35.59 16.51 -27.56
N SER A 134 36.22 16.20 -28.69
CA SER A 134 35.53 15.96 -29.96
C SER A 134 34.59 14.76 -29.95
N LYS A 135 34.87 13.74 -29.14
CA LYS A 135 34.03 12.57 -28.92
C LYS A 135 33.05 12.73 -27.74
N ASN A 136 33.33 13.64 -26.82
CA ASN A 136 32.58 13.84 -25.58
C ASN A 136 31.69 15.12 -25.65
N ARG A 137 30.84 15.18 -26.67
CA ARG A 137 29.92 16.30 -26.88
C ARG A 137 28.60 16.18 -26.11
N PHE A 138 28.31 15.01 -25.53
CA PHE A 138 27.07 14.73 -24.80
C PHE A 138 27.33 13.81 -23.60
N THR A 139 28.25 14.18 -22.74
CA THR A 139 28.76 13.37 -21.65
C THR A 139 27.96 13.66 -20.37
N GLN A 140 27.45 12.62 -19.73
CA GLN A 140 26.81 12.71 -18.43
C GLN A 140 27.87 12.97 -17.35
N ILE A 141 27.71 14.04 -16.58
CA ILE A 141 28.63 14.43 -15.50
C ILE A 141 28.04 14.21 -14.10
N ALA A 142 26.72 14.03 -13.98
CA ALA A 142 26.06 13.73 -12.73
C ALA A 142 25.85 12.21 -12.56
N PRO A 143 25.98 11.66 -11.35
CA PRO A 143 25.79 10.22 -11.08
C PRO A 143 24.33 9.79 -11.12
N ARG A 144 23.41 10.74 -10.95
CA ARG A 144 21.96 10.51 -10.91
C ARG A 144 21.20 11.65 -11.61
N ARG A 145 19.96 11.39 -11.93
CA ARG A 145 19.01 12.43 -12.34
C ARG A 145 18.72 13.37 -11.17
N VAL A 146 18.48 14.63 -11.46
CA VAL A 146 18.25 15.71 -10.49
C VAL A 146 16.88 16.35 -10.73
N ASN A 147 16.29 16.90 -9.69
CA ASN A 147 15.00 17.59 -9.78
C ASN A 147 15.18 19.06 -10.25
N HIS A 148 14.06 19.78 -10.40
CA HIS A 148 14.07 21.17 -10.88
C HIS A 148 14.85 22.13 -9.95
N LEU A 149 14.78 21.96 -8.64
CA LEU A 149 15.54 22.81 -7.70
C LEU A 149 17.04 22.49 -7.77
N GLU A 150 17.39 21.23 -7.84
CA GLU A 150 18.78 20.77 -7.97
C GLU A 150 19.42 21.22 -9.27
N ILE A 151 18.70 21.14 -10.42
CA ILE A 151 19.26 21.60 -11.71
C ILE A 151 19.49 23.10 -11.70
N LYS A 152 18.62 23.87 -11.04
CA LYS A 152 18.79 25.32 -10.88
C LYS A 152 20.04 25.63 -10.04
N GLN A 153 20.35 24.88 -9.01
CA GLN A 153 21.59 25.00 -8.24
C GLN A 153 22.81 24.63 -9.08
N ILE A 154 22.76 23.48 -9.76
CA ILE A 154 23.86 22.99 -10.61
C ILE A 154 24.14 23.96 -11.75
N SER A 155 23.14 24.64 -12.30
CA SER A 155 23.32 25.66 -13.33
C SER A 155 24.17 26.86 -12.88
N GLN A 156 24.36 27.06 -11.57
CA GLN A 156 25.20 28.09 -11.01
C GLN A 156 26.67 27.67 -10.77
N PHE A 157 26.98 26.37 -10.97
CA PHE A 157 28.33 25.85 -10.74
C PHE A 157 29.34 26.44 -11.72
N PRO A 158 30.63 26.52 -11.32
CA PRO A 158 31.71 26.98 -12.19
C PRO A 158 31.66 26.26 -13.55
N ILE A 159 31.94 27.00 -14.64
CA ILE A 159 31.76 26.54 -16.03
C ILE A 159 30.30 26.41 -16.43
N LEU A 160 29.46 25.65 -15.71
CA LEU A 160 28.05 25.35 -16.07
C LEU A 160 27.22 26.65 -16.11
N ARG A 161 27.49 27.62 -15.25
CA ARG A 161 26.82 28.93 -15.22
C ARG A 161 27.00 29.75 -16.50
N LEU A 162 27.94 29.38 -17.36
CA LEU A 162 28.14 30.01 -18.64
C LEU A 162 27.15 29.50 -19.72
N GLY A 163 26.28 28.59 -19.36
CA GLY A 163 25.25 28.04 -20.21
C GLY A 163 25.76 27.05 -21.27
N GLN A 164 24.89 26.70 -22.20
CA GLN A 164 25.16 25.64 -23.18
C GLN A 164 26.34 26.00 -24.12
N ASN A 165 26.36 27.22 -24.71
CA ASN A 165 27.34 27.58 -25.75
C ASN A 165 28.72 27.83 -25.18
N ARG A 166 28.84 28.42 -23.98
CA ARG A 166 30.12 28.84 -23.38
C ARG A 166 30.59 27.96 -22.25
N GLY A 167 29.69 27.23 -21.62
CA GLY A 167 29.96 26.29 -20.53
C GLY A 167 29.73 24.84 -20.91
N GLY A 168 29.14 24.56 -22.08
CA GLY A 168 28.80 23.23 -22.52
C GLY A 168 27.69 22.57 -21.70
N PHE A 169 26.94 23.29 -20.86
CA PHE A 169 25.93 22.77 -19.97
C PHE A 169 24.67 22.37 -20.74
N ILE A 170 24.29 21.09 -20.67
CA ILE A 170 23.12 20.52 -21.35
C ILE A 170 22.24 19.82 -20.32
N PRO A 171 21.23 20.50 -19.78
CA PRO A 171 20.20 19.87 -18.99
C PRO A 171 19.21 19.13 -19.91
N VAL A 172 19.13 17.80 -19.80
CA VAL A 172 18.17 16.98 -20.56
C VAL A 172 17.02 16.65 -19.65
N GLN A 173 15.84 17.20 -19.95
CA GLN A 173 14.62 16.87 -19.22
C GLN A 173 14.15 15.46 -19.60
N ILE A 174 13.77 14.69 -18.60
CA ILE A 174 13.20 13.35 -18.74
C ILE A 174 12.07 13.23 -17.74
N ASN A 175 10.89 12.86 -18.18
CA ASN A 175 9.76 12.63 -17.31
C ASN A 175 9.95 11.30 -16.56
N LYS A 176 10.04 11.38 -15.22
CA LYS A 176 10.16 10.20 -14.34
C LYS A 176 8.84 9.93 -13.66
N ARG A 177 8.34 8.70 -13.83
CA ARG A 177 7.16 8.23 -13.12
C ARG A 177 7.50 7.97 -11.66
N LEU A 178 6.79 8.62 -10.74
CA LEU A 178 6.94 8.48 -9.29
C LEU A 178 5.67 7.91 -8.66
N LEU A 179 5.87 7.15 -7.61
CA LEU A 179 4.83 6.70 -6.68
C LEU A 179 5.00 7.53 -5.39
N PRO A 180 4.19 8.58 -5.13
CA PRO A 180 4.37 9.46 -3.97
C PRO A 180 4.29 8.72 -2.64
N ASN A 181 3.48 7.65 -2.57
CA ASN A 181 3.31 6.81 -1.38
C ASN A 181 4.32 5.64 -1.31
N GLY A 182 5.45 5.75 -2.03
CA GLY A 182 6.48 4.71 -2.06
C GLY A 182 6.01 3.40 -2.69
N PRO A 183 6.40 2.24 -2.16
CA PRO A 183 6.09 0.93 -2.74
C PRO A 183 4.65 0.45 -2.47
N MET A 184 3.82 1.23 -1.75
CA MET A 184 2.45 0.87 -1.39
C MET A 184 1.61 0.55 -2.63
N ALA A 185 0.95 -0.61 -2.64
CA ALA A 185 0.13 -1.13 -3.74
C ALA A 185 0.83 -1.10 -5.12
N SER A 186 2.16 -1.08 -5.15
CA SER A 186 2.95 -0.86 -6.38
C SER A 186 2.70 -1.91 -7.46
N ARG A 187 2.33 -3.15 -7.09
CA ARG A 187 1.97 -4.18 -8.07
C ARG A 187 0.60 -3.96 -8.70
N THR A 188 -0.34 -3.39 -7.95
CA THR A 188 -1.70 -3.09 -8.43
C THR A 188 -1.73 -1.76 -9.18
N ILE A 189 -1.07 -0.71 -8.67
CA ILE A 189 -0.86 0.54 -9.42
C ILE A 189 -0.16 0.21 -10.73
N GLY A 190 0.91 -0.56 -10.66
CA GLY A 190 1.60 -1.07 -11.82
C GLY A 190 2.67 -0.16 -12.37
N ARG A 191 3.14 -0.51 -13.56
CA ARG A 191 4.19 0.19 -14.29
C ARG A 191 4.26 -0.28 -15.74
N VAL A 192 4.73 0.60 -16.60
CA VAL A 192 5.26 0.26 -17.92
C VAL A 192 6.78 0.44 -17.85
N ASN A 193 7.55 -0.63 -18.12
CA ASN A 193 9.00 -0.55 -18.10
C ASN A 193 9.58 -0.23 -19.48
N GLU A 194 10.88 0.09 -19.53
CA GLU A 194 11.60 0.42 -20.77
C GLU A 194 11.57 -0.71 -21.81
N ALA A 195 11.40 -1.97 -21.38
CA ALA A 195 11.24 -3.13 -22.28
C ALA A 195 9.79 -3.32 -22.75
N GLY A 196 8.89 -2.38 -22.49
CA GLY A 196 7.48 -2.43 -22.90
C GLY A 196 6.61 -3.41 -22.10
N ARG A 197 7.11 -4.00 -21.01
CA ARG A 197 6.29 -4.86 -20.15
C ARG A 197 5.33 -4.02 -19.32
N LYS A 198 4.08 -4.46 -19.29
CA LYS A 198 2.96 -3.74 -18.69
C LYS A 198 2.32 -4.57 -17.59
N TRP A 199 2.05 -3.98 -16.43
CA TRP A 199 1.30 -4.61 -15.34
C TRP A 199 0.53 -3.57 -14.52
N GLY A 200 -0.48 -4.04 -13.78
CA GLY A 200 -1.36 -3.20 -12.95
C GLY A 200 -2.20 -2.21 -13.75
N VAL A 201 -2.72 -1.21 -13.08
CA VAL A 201 -3.55 -0.14 -13.66
C VAL A 201 -2.76 0.63 -14.73
N GLU A 202 -1.52 1.01 -14.44
CA GLU A 202 -0.61 1.68 -15.38
C GLU A 202 -0.46 0.92 -16.70
N GLY A 203 -0.37 -0.41 -16.60
CA GLY A 203 -0.24 -1.27 -17.77
C GLY A 203 -1.53 -1.46 -18.54
N ALA A 204 -2.65 -1.60 -17.84
CA ALA A 204 -3.97 -1.78 -18.43
C ALA A 204 -4.46 -0.53 -19.16
N PHE A 205 -4.22 0.63 -18.58
CA PHE A 205 -4.67 1.93 -19.10
C PHE A 205 -3.56 2.73 -19.78
N ASP A 206 -2.48 2.08 -20.20
CA ASP A 206 -1.34 2.76 -20.82
C ASP A 206 -1.72 3.60 -22.05
N SER A 207 -2.62 3.10 -22.90
CA SER A 207 -3.09 3.82 -24.10
C SER A 207 -3.83 5.12 -23.76
N VAL A 208 -4.43 5.18 -22.59
CA VAL A 208 -5.17 6.35 -22.09
C VAL A 208 -4.22 7.31 -21.38
N LEU A 209 -3.35 6.75 -20.52
CA LEU A 209 -2.41 7.53 -19.71
C LEU A 209 -1.31 8.22 -20.52
N ARG A 210 -0.79 7.60 -21.58
CA ARG A 210 0.41 8.11 -22.28
C ARG A 210 0.18 9.36 -23.12
N GLY A 211 -1.08 9.70 -23.43
CA GLY A 211 -1.39 10.80 -24.34
C GLY A 211 -0.93 10.54 -25.79
N THR A 212 -0.83 11.62 -26.56
CA THR A 212 -0.35 11.59 -27.95
C THR A 212 0.69 12.67 -28.14
N ASP A 213 1.90 12.26 -28.52
CA ASP A 213 3.01 13.19 -28.73
C ASP A 213 2.70 14.16 -29.87
N GLY A 214 3.10 15.41 -29.67
CA GLY A 214 3.09 16.43 -30.68
C GLY A 214 4.35 16.45 -31.53
N ASN A 215 4.38 17.31 -32.53
CA ASN A 215 5.58 17.62 -33.27
C ASN A 215 5.68 19.14 -33.53
N MET A 216 6.88 19.66 -33.51
CA MET A 216 7.16 21.06 -33.75
C MET A 216 8.36 21.21 -34.68
N LEU A 217 8.25 22.13 -35.63
CA LEU A 217 9.37 22.49 -36.49
C LEU A 217 10.33 23.44 -35.71
N MET A 218 11.57 23.01 -35.58
CA MET A 218 12.62 23.79 -34.93
C MET A 218 13.62 24.25 -35.96
N GLN A 219 13.96 25.53 -35.95
CA GLN A 219 15.03 26.10 -36.76
C GLN A 219 16.34 26.20 -35.97
N ARG A 220 17.38 25.64 -36.51
CA ARG A 220 18.73 25.79 -35.97
C ARG A 220 19.31 27.11 -36.42
N ILE A 221 19.55 28.03 -35.47
CA ILE A 221 20.11 29.38 -35.77
C ILE A 221 21.63 29.38 -35.71
N SER A 222 22.24 28.82 -34.67
CA SER A 222 23.69 28.77 -34.50
C SER A 222 24.09 27.65 -33.53
N GLY A 223 25.07 26.85 -33.92
CA GLY A 223 25.55 25.75 -33.11
C GLY A 223 24.44 24.75 -32.82
N SER A 224 24.08 24.53 -31.53
CA SER A 224 23.01 23.67 -31.06
C SER A 224 21.74 24.44 -30.68
N PHE A 225 21.68 25.77 -30.91
CA PHE A 225 20.53 26.59 -30.53
C PHE A 225 19.41 26.45 -31.58
N LYS A 226 18.24 25.96 -31.12
CA LYS A 226 17.04 25.74 -31.93
C LYS A 226 15.94 26.65 -31.41
N ILE A 227 15.19 27.28 -32.28
CA ILE A 227 13.97 28.02 -31.92
C ILE A 227 12.76 27.39 -32.61
N PRO A 228 11.60 27.41 -31.95
CA PRO A 228 10.35 26.98 -32.59
C PRO A 228 9.98 27.92 -33.73
N VAL A 229 9.56 27.36 -34.85
CA VAL A 229 9.03 28.08 -35.99
C VAL A 229 7.59 27.73 -36.19
N PRO A 230 6.69 28.74 -36.31
CA PRO A 230 5.29 28.45 -36.64
C PRO A 230 5.22 27.72 -37.98
N ASP A 231 4.63 26.50 -37.96
CA ASP A 231 4.40 25.67 -39.14
C ASP A 231 2.99 25.13 -39.09
N ALA A 232 2.27 25.20 -40.20
CA ALA A 232 0.90 24.63 -40.30
C ALA A 232 0.81 23.14 -40.06
N LEU A 233 1.97 22.43 -40.12
CA LEU A 233 2.08 20.99 -39.84
C LEU A 233 2.54 20.67 -38.42
N SER A 234 2.77 21.71 -37.58
CA SER A 234 3.05 21.50 -36.15
C SER A 234 1.77 21.07 -35.42
N VAL A 235 1.89 20.00 -34.67
CA VAL A 235 0.79 19.43 -33.87
C VAL A 235 1.15 19.56 -32.40
N ALA A 236 0.30 20.21 -31.61
CA ALA A 236 0.48 20.26 -30.16
C ALA A 236 0.31 18.86 -29.56
N PRO A 237 1.07 18.52 -28.51
CA PRO A 237 0.84 17.28 -27.78
C PRO A 237 -0.54 17.29 -27.13
N VAL A 238 -1.16 16.13 -27.03
CA VAL A 238 -2.39 15.92 -26.27
C VAL A 238 -2.05 15.11 -25.05
N ASP A 239 -2.15 15.74 -23.87
CA ASP A 239 -1.83 15.10 -22.61
C ASP A 239 -2.67 13.86 -22.33
N GLY A 240 -2.10 12.94 -21.58
CA GLY A 240 -2.79 11.74 -21.13
C GLY A 240 -3.97 12.05 -20.22
N ILE A 241 -4.88 11.11 -20.17
CA ILE A 241 -6.08 11.16 -19.33
C ILE A 241 -5.76 10.52 -17.99
N ASP A 242 -6.20 11.13 -16.91
CA ASP A 242 -6.02 10.62 -15.55
C ASP A 242 -6.92 9.41 -15.27
N VAL A 243 -6.43 8.47 -14.49
CA VAL A 243 -7.14 7.27 -14.09
C VAL A 243 -7.44 7.32 -12.61
N VAL A 244 -8.71 7.46 -12.24
CA VAL A 244 -9.15 7.43 -10.84
C VAL A 244 -9.44 5.99 -10.45
N THR A 245 -8.66 5.47 -9.51
CA THR A 245 -8.83 4.12 -8.97
C THR A 245 -9.87 4.09 -7.86
N THR A 246 -10.22 2.88 -7.42
CA THR A 246 -11.07 2.65 -6.26
C THR A 246 -10.29 2.58 -4.95
N LEU A 247 -8.95 2.61 -5.00
CA LEU A 247 -8.07 2.43 -3.84
C LEU A 247 -8.19 3.59 -2.83
N ASP A 248 -8.30 3.23 -1.57
CA ASP A 248 -8.26 4.15 -0.41
C ASP A 248 -6.89 4.07 0.26
N ILE A 249 -6.10 5.15 0.15
CA ILE A 249 -4.71 5.19 0.64
C ILE A 249 -4.64 4.89 2.15
N ASP A 250 -5.59 5.41 2.94
CA ASP A 250 -5.55 5.27 4.40
C ASP A 250 -5.88 3.84 4.86
N VAL A 251 -6.75 3.15 4.13
CA VAL A 251 -7.06 1.74 4.39
C VAL A 251 -5.97 0.83 3.84
N GLN A 252 -5.42 1.18 2.70
CA GLN A 252 -4.29 0.49 2.08
C GLN A 252 -3.06 0.49 3.00
N ASP A 253 -2.73 1.63 3.61
CA ASP A 253 -1.62 1.75 4.58
C ASP A 253 -1.81 0.83 5.79
N VAL A 254 -3.02 0.83 6.37
CA VAL A 254 -3.34 -0.06 7.50
C VAL A 254 -3.25 -1.52 7.09
N ALA A 255 -3.76 -1.88 5.91
CA ALA A 255 -3.72 -3.25 5.41
C ALA A 255 -2.28 -3.73 5.20
N GLU A 256 -1.42 -2.90 4.60
CA GLU A 256 -0.02 -3.25 4.36
C GLU A 256 0.76 -3.40 5.65
N ASN A 257 0.64 -2.44 6.58
CA ASN A 257 1.35 -2.47 7.86
C ASN A 257 0.89 -3.64 8.74
N ALA A 258 -0.42 -3.92 8.79
CA ALA A 258 -0.96 -5.06 9.53
C ALA A 258 -0.49 -6.39 8.93
N LEU A 259 -0.51 -6.52 7.60
CA LEU A 259 -0.03 -7.72 6.90
C LEU A 259 1.47 -7.92 7.14
N ARG A 260 2.29 -6.89 6.97
CA ARG A 260 3.75 -6.92 7.20
C ARG A 260 4.07 -7.43 8.60
N LYS A 261 3.41 -6.87 9.62
CA LYS A 261 3.57 -7.29 11.01
C LYS A 261 3.25 -8.77 11.20
N GLN A 262 2.17 -9.28 10.59
CA GLN A 262 1.80 -10.69 10.73
C GLN A 262 2.71 -11.63 9.94
N LEU A 263 3.25 -11.18 8.81
CA LEU A 263 4.26 -11.95 8.06
C LEU A 263 5.57 -12.08 8.85
N GLU A 264 5.98 -11.05 9.56
CA GLU A 264 7.15 -11.07 10.45
C GLU A 264 6.92 -12.02 11.64
N LEU A 265 5.82 -11.83 12.36
CA LEU A 265 5.47 -12.64 13.54
C LEU A 265 5.26 -14.13 13.19
N GLY A 266 4.67 -14.42 12.05
CA GLY A 266 4.41 -15.78 11.56
C GLY A 266 5.57 -16.41 10.82
N ASP A 267 6.70 -15.72 10.67
CA ASP A 267 7.83 -16.13 9.82
C ASP A 267 7.36 -16.62 8.43
N ALA A 268 6.43 -15.86 7.84
CA ALA A 268 5.73 -16.25 6.61
C ALA A 268 6.52 -15.93 5.34
N ASP A 269 6.24 -16.63 4.25
CA ASP A 269 6.91 -16.44 2.96
C ASP A 269 6.32 -15.27 2.18
N TRP A 270 4.98 -15.22 2.13
CA TRP A 270 4.23 -14.15 1.48
C TRP A 270 2.81 -14.05 2.05
N GLY A 271 2.16 -12.95 1.79
CA GLY A 271 0.74 -12.76 2.11
C GLY A 271 0.06 -11.75 1.20
N THR A 272 -1.26 -11.83 1.19
CA THR A 272 -2.13 -10.87 0.53
C THR A 272 -3.32 -10.53 1.42
N ALA A 273 -3.78 -9.28 1.35
CA ALA A 273 -5.03 -8.84 1.96
C ALA A 273 -5.79 -7.97 0.96
N VAL A 274 -7.09 -8.20 0.83
CA VAL A 274 -7.97 -7.44 -0.08
C VAL A 274 -9.23 -7.02 0.67
N LEU A 275 -9.58 -5.73 0.55
CA LEU A 275 -10.85 -5.17 1.00
C LEU A 275 -11.67 -4.75 -0.22
N MET A 276 -12.91 -5.22 -0.31
CA MET A 276 -13.82 -4.95 -1.40
C MET A 276 -15.16 -4.42 -0.87
N GLU A 277 -15.71 -3.42 -1.49
CA GLU A 277 -17.05 -2.91 -1.18
C GLU A 277 -18.13 -3.86 -1.71
N VAL A 278 -19.10 -4.21 -0.86
CA VAL A 278 -20.06 -5.30 -1.14
C VAL A 278 -20.92 -4.98 -2.35
N SER A 279 -21.49 -3.80 -2.42
CA SER A 279 -22.50 -3.42 -3.44
C SER A 279 -21.88 -3.09 -4.80
N THR A 280 -20.67 -2.55 -4.83
CA THR A 280 -20.05 -2.01 -6.04
C THR A 280 -18.95 -2.89 -6.62
N GLY A 281 -18.32 -3.74 -5.78
CA GLY A 281 -17.13 -4.49 -6.16
C GLY A 281 -15.85 -3.66 -6.13
N GLU A 282 -15.90 -2.40 -5.70
CA GLU A 282 -14.73 -1.53 -5.61
C GLU A 282 -13.66 -2.09 -4.67
N ILE A 283 -12.46 -2.27 -5.16
CA ILE A 283 -11.30 -2.68 -4.37
C ILE A 283 -10.76 -1.47 -3.63
N ARG A 284 -11.04 -1.39 -2.33
CA ARG A 284 -10.60 -0.27 -1.48
C ARG A 284 -9.16 -0.41 -0.99
N ALA A 285 -8.71 -1.65 -0.81
CA ALA A 285 -7.32 -1.96 -0.51
C ALA A 285 -6.93 -3.32 -1.08
N ILE A 286 -5.70 -3.43 -1.55
CA ILE A 286 -5.10 -4.67 -2.01
C ILE A 286 -3.59 -4.61 -1.77
N THR A 287 -3.07 -5.47 -0.93
CA THR A 287 -1.65 -5.55 -0.60
C THR A 287 -1.13 -6.96 -0.84
N ASN A 288 0.09 -7.04 -1.36
CA ASN A 288 0.74 -8.29 -1.71
C ASN A 288 2.21 -8.22 -1.32
N LEU A 289 2.59 -8.89 -0.26
CA LEU A 289 3.93 -8.81 0.29
C LEU A 289 4.67 -10.13 0.17
N THR A 290 5.89 -10.10 -0.37
CA THR A 290 6.80 -11.22 -0.52
C THR A 290 8.04 -10.99 0.32
N ARG A 291 8.49 -11.99 1.06
CA ARG A 291 9.74 -11.98 1.79
C ARG A 291 10.94 -11.98 0.82
N LYS A 292 11.84 -11.03 0.95
CA LYS A 292 13.12 -10.95 0.21
C LYS A 292 14.35 -11.08 1.11
N GLY A 293 14.16 -11.27 2.40
CA GLY A 293 15.19 -11.40 3.43
C GLY A 293 14.58 -11.24 4.81
N GLU A 294 15.40 -11.30 5.84
CA GLU A 294 14.97 -11.08 7.21
C GLU A 294 14.41 -9.66 7.36
N GLY A 295 13.20 -9.54 7.89
CA GLY A 295 12.49 -8.27 8.07
C GLY A 295 12.17 -7.48 6.79
N LYS A 296 12.52 -8.01 5.59
CA LYS A 296 12.32 -7.28 4.33
C LYS A 296 11.20 -7.90 3.49
N PHE A 297 10.11 -7.15 3.35
CA PHE A 297 8.96 -7.51 2.53
C PHE A 297 8.74 -6.46 1.45
N VAL A 298 8.45 -6.92 0.23
CA VAL A 298 8.20 -6.06 -0.94
C VAL A 298 7.00 -6.55 -1.73
N GLU A 299 6.33 -5.65 -2.44
CA GLU A 299 5.33 -6.01 -3.44
C GLU A 299 6.03 -6.48 -4.72
N ASP A 300 6.07 -7.81 -4.93
CA ASP A 300 6.74 -8.45 -6.05
C ASP A 300 5.75 -9.12 -7.03
N PHE A 301 4.77 -9.82 -6.49
CA PHE A 301 3.74 -10.52 -7.26
C PHE A 301 2.35 -10.20 -6.70
N ASN A 302 1.33 -10.07 -7.56
CA ASN A 302 -0.05 -9.87 -7.14
C ASN A 302 -0.70 -11.22 -6.82
N TYR A 303 -0.52 -11.68 -5.58
CA TYR A 303 -1.04 -12.98 -5.12
C TYR A 303 -2.57 -13.01 -5.13
N ALA A 304 -3.23 -11.89 -4.89
CA ALA A 304 -4.68 -11.81 -4.85
C ALA A 304 -5.32 -12.22 -6.18
N VAL A 305 -4.75 -11.81 -7.30
CA VAL A 305 -5.32 -12.03 -8.64
C VAL A 305 -4.64 -13.13 -9.44
N GLY A 306 -3.34 -13.34 -9.25
CA GLY A 306 -2.53 -14.23 -10.08
C GLY A 306 -2.17 -15.58 -9.47
N MET A 307 -2.41 -15.79 -8.18
CA MET A 307 -2.03 -17.03 -7.50
C MET A 307 -3.23 -17.96 -7.34
N ASN A 308 -3.25 -19.02 -8.13
CA ASN A 308 -4.26 -20.09 -8.05
C ASN A 308 -3.81 -21.16 -7.04
N LEU A 309 -4.56 -21.32 -5.95
CA LEU A 309 -4.28 -22.28 -4.89
C LEU A 309 -5.54 -23.03 -4.47
N GLU A 310 -5.35 -24.17 -3.82
CA GLU A 310 -6.44 -24.90 -3.16
C GLU A 310 -6.97 -24.04 -1.99
N PRO A 311 -8.25 -23.61 -2.01
CA PRO A 311 -8.79 -22.68 -1.03
C PRO A 311 -9.00 -23.31 0.35
N GLY A 312 -8.94 -24.63 0.45
CA GLY A 312 -9.22 -25.38 1.68
C GLY A 312 -10.59 -25.06 2.27
N SER A 313 -10.67 -24.97 3.59
CA SER A 313 -11.95 -24.82 4.32
C SER A 313 -12.75 -23.57 3.98
N THR A 314 -12.21 -22.57 3.27
CA THR A 314 -13.01 -21.45 2.78
C THR A 314 -13.96 -21.86 1.67
N PHE A 315 -13.64 -22.92 0.94
CA PHE A 315 -14.50 -23.51 -0.10
C PHE A 315 -15.75 -24.19 0.47
N LYS A 316 -15.76 -24.57 1.76
CA LYS A 316 -16.92 -25.20 2.42
C LYS A 316 -18.19 -24.36 2.32
N LEU A 317 -18.08 -23.04 2.12
CA LEU A 317 -19.23 -22.19 1.80
C LEU A 317 -19.91 -22.64 0.51
N ALA A 318 -19.15 -22.87 -0.55
CA ALA A 318 -19.72 -23.35 -1.83
C ALA A 318 -20.30 -24.77 -1.71
N SER A 319 -19.64 -25.66 -0.94
CA SER A 319 -20.16 -26.99 -0.66
C SER A 319 -21.45 -26.95 0.14
N LEU A 320 -21.55 -26.09 1.16
CA LEU A 320 -22.76 -25.89 1.95
C LEU A 320 -23.90 -25.37 1.08
N MET A 321 -23.63 -24.33 0.27
CA MET A 321 -24.64 -23.79 -0.66
C MET A 321 -25.15 -24.85 -1.65
N THR A 322 -24.24 -25.68 -2.18
CA THR A 322 -24.61 -26.78 -3.09
C THR A 322 -25.50 -27.78 -2.38
N LEU A 323 -25.19 -28.20 -1.11
CA LEU A 323 -26.01 -29.08 -0.31
C LEU A 323 -27.41 -28.51 -0.02
N LEU A 324 -27.50 -27.22 0.30
CA LEU A 324 -28.76 -26.56 0.62
C LEU A 324 -29.65 -26.30 -0.62
N ASP A 325 -29.02 -25.75 -1.71
CA ASP A 325 -29.75 -25.23 -2.88
C ASP A 325 -30.10 -26.36 -3.89
N ASP A 326 -29.17 -27.32 -4.11
CA ASP A 326 -29.31 -28.36 -5.11
C ASP A 326 -29.76 -29.70 -4.51
N ALA A 327 -29.19 -30.13 -3.38
CA ALA A 327 -29.57 -31.39 -2.75
C ALA A 327 -30.79 -31.24 -1.82
N GLY A 328 -31.16 -30.04 -1.39
CA GLY A 328 -32.24 -29.82 -0.43
C GLY A 328 -31.90 -30.28 1.01
N ALA A 329 -30.63 -30.39 1.35
CA ALA A 329 -30.19 -30.75 2.70
C ALA A 329 -30.63 -29.69 3.73
N SER A 330 -30.80 -30.12 5.00
CA SER A 330 -31.11 -29.19 6.09
C SER A 330 -29.87 -28.88 6.92
N LEU A 331 -29.80 -27.67 7.44
CA LEU A 331 -28.76 -27.28 8.41
C LEU A 331 -28.82 -28.08 9.70
N GLU A 332 -30.00 -28.62 10.03
CA GLU A 332 -30.25 -29.43 11.23
C GLU A 332 -30.05 -30.95 10.99
N GLU A 333 -29.58 -31.32 9.79
CA GLU A 333 -29.27 -32.70 9.47
C GLU A 333 -27.99 -33.15 10.17
N HIS A 334 -28.03 -34.30 10.87
CA HIS A 334 -26.96 -34.84 11.69
C HIS A 334 -25.95 -35.66 10.89
N TYR A 335 -24.69 -35.54 11.27
CA TYR A 335 -23.55 -36.28 10.71
C TYR A 335 -22.65 -36.80 11.84
N ALA A 336 -22.52 -38.12 11.92
CA ALA A 336 -21.65 -38.78 12.88
C ALA A 336 -20.19 -38.68 12.42
N THR A 337 -19.47 -37.65 12.84
CA THR A 337 -18.08 -37.45 12.49
C THR A 337 -17.09 -38.23 13.36
N GLY A 338 -17.58 -38.86 14.44
CA GLY A 338 -16.81 -39.71 15.32
C GLY A 338 -15.58 -39.01 15.94
N ASP A 339 -14.44 -39.66 15.83
CA ASP A 339 -13.14 -39.15 16.30
C ASP A 339 -12.49 -38.12 15.33
N GLY A 340 -13.23 -37.68 14.32
CA GLY A 340 -12.73 -36.77 13.30
C GLY A 340 -11.81 -37.42 12.27
N ARG A 341 -11.98 -38.72 12.00
CA ARG A 341 -11.17 -39.46 11.03
C ARG A 341 -12.04 -40.37 10.19
N MET A 342 -11.84 -40.34 8.88
CA MET A 342 -12.46 -41.28 7.96
C MET A 342 -11.53 -41.65 6.82
N MET A 343 -11.78 -42.80 6.21
CA MET A 343 -11.14 -43.22 4.95
C MET A 343 -12.12 -43.03 3.78
N SER A 344 -11.67 -42.40 2.71
CA SER A 344 -12.40 -42.37 1.44
C SER A 344 -11.47 -42.96 0.35
N GLY A 345 -11.73 -44.21 -0.01
CA GLY A 345 -10.76 -44.97 -0.81
C GLY A 345 -9.40 -45.03 -0.11
N ARG A 346 -8.35 -44.54 -0.80
CA ARG A 346 -6.98 -44.47 -0.23
C ARG A 346 -6.70 -43.14 0.50
N ALA A 347 -7.59 -42.19 0.44
CA ALA A 347 -7.40 -40.87 1.07
C ALA A 347 -7.89 -40.93 2.52
N ARG A 348 -7.04 -40.42 3.43
CA ARG A 348 -7.38 -40.20 4.82
C ARG A 348 -7.89 -38.75 5.00
N VAL A 349 -9.14 -38.61 5.42
CA VAL A 349 -9.76 -37.33 5.80
C VAL A 349 -9.63 -37.18 7.31
N VAL A 350 -9.16 -36.02 7.75
CA VAL A 350 -8.91 -35.75 9.18
C VAL A 350 -9.40 -34.35 9.53
N ASP A 351 -10.09 -34.23 10.63
CA ASP A 351 -10.47 -32.97 11.26
C ASP A 351 -9.37 -32.47 12.20
N SER A 352 -9.35 -31.19 12.46
CA SER A 352 -8.48 -30.60 13.47
C SER A 352 -8.89 -30.93 14.88
N HIS A 353 -10.20 -31.20 15.11
CA HIS A 353 -10.81 -31.55 16.38
C HIS A 353 -11.93 -32.57 16.13
N ALA A 354 -12.08 -33.51 17.04
CA ALA A 354 -13.25 -34.43 17.02
C ALA A 354 -14.52 -33.64 17.33
N CYS A 355 -15.57 -33.83 16.53
CA CYS A 355 -16.85 -33.14 16.72
C CYS A 355 -17.96 -34.09 17.19
N GLY A 356 -17.79 -35.42 17.05
CA GLY A 356 -18.80 -36.40 17.43
C GLY A 356 -19.98 -36.46 16.45
N ASP A 357 -21.21 -36.48 16.99
CA ASP A 357 -22.44 -36.37 16.20
C ASP A 357 -22.95 -34.93 16.23
N VAL A 358 -22.93 -34.27 15.09
CA VAL A 358 -23.18 -32.83 14.95
C VAL A 358 -24.06 -32.52 13.75
N THR A 359 -24.78 -31.40 13.82
CA THR A 359 -25.61 -30.90 12.73
C THR A 359 -24.75 -30.37 11.57
N LEU A 360 -25.31 -30.26 10.35
CA LEU A 360 -24.62 -29.67 9.19
C LEU A 360 -24.19 -28.20 9.47
N ARG A 361 -24.96 -27.48 10.28
CA ARG A 361 -24.60 -26.14 10.79
C ARG A 361 -23.30 -26.21 11.57
N GLU A 362 -23.22 -27.08 12.57
CA GLU A 362 -22.03 -27.24 13.41
C GLU A 362 -20.83 -27.81 12.63
N VAL A 363 -21.06 -28.71 11.65
CA VAL A 363 -20.06 -29.17 10.69
C VAL A 363 -19.41 -27.97 9.98
N PHE A 364 -20.19 -26.96 9.57
CA PHE A 364 -19.68 -25.77 8.93
C PHE A 364 -18.97 -24.83 9.93
N GLU A 365 -19.56 -24.58 11.09
CA GLU A 365 -19.05 -23.67 12.12
C GLU A 365 -17.71 -24.14 12.70
N HIS A 366 -17.61 -25.44 13.01
CA HIS A 366 -16.38 -26.08 13.49
C HIS A 366 -15.43 -26.51 12.37
N SER A 367 -15.87 -26.33 11.12
CA SER A 367 -15.06 -26.62 9.94
C SER A 367 -14.62 -28.07 9.80
N SER A 368 -15.50 -29.05 10.13
CA SER A 368 -15.21 -30.49 9.98
C SER A 368 -15.03 -30.89 8.52
N ASN A 369 -13.89 -31.48 8.17
CA ASN A 369 -13.64 -32.09 6.86
C ASN A 369 -14.43 -33.39 6.70
N VAL A 370 -14.48 -34.18 7.77
CA VAL A 370 -15.21 -35.46 7.81
C VAL A 370 -16.69 -35.21 7.58
N GLY A 371 -17.29 -34.23 8.28
CA GLY A 371 -18.69 -33.88 8.11
C GLY A 371 -19.03 -33.46 6.67
N PHE A 372 -18.23 -32.59 6.04
CA PHE A 372 -18.43 -32.24 4.63
C PHE A 372 -18.22 -33.40 3.67
N ALA A 373 -17.23 -34.25 3.92
CA ALA A 373 -17.01 -35.45 3.13
C ALA A 373 -18.21 -36.42 3.21
N LEU A 374 -18.77 -36.64 4.41
CA LEU A 374 -19.97 -37.43 4.61
C LEU A 374 -21.18 -36.83 3.89
N ALA A 375 -21.45 -35.53 4.09
CA ALA A 375 -22.58 -34.83 3.51
C ALA A 375 -22.54 -34.86 1.97
N VAL A 376 -21.42 -34.46 1.37
CA VAL A 376 -21.29 -34.41 -0.09
C VAL A 376 -21.34 -35.84 -0.68
N ASN A 377 -20.69 -36.81 -0.08
CA ASN A 377 -20.76 -38.20 -0.55
C ASN A 377 -22.17 -38.76 -0.47
N LYS A 378 -22.95 -38.44 0.58
CA LYS A 378 -24.34 -38.89 0.74
C LYS A 378 -25.20 -38.51 -0.47
N TYR A 379 -25.07 -37.28 -0.96
CA TYR A 379 -25.93 -36.75 -2.02
C TYR A 379 -25.38 -36.87 -3.43
N TYR A 380 -24.03 -36.94 -3.58
CA TYR A 380 -23.38 -36.79 -4.88
C TYR A 380 -22.42 -37.90 -5.29
N LYS A 381 -22.20 -38.93 -4.43
CA LYS A 381 -21.28 -40.02 -4.74
C LYS A 381 -21.65 -40.74 -6.05
N GLU A 382 -22.93 -40.97 -6.26
CA GLU A 382 -23.44 -41.68 -7.45
C GLU A 382 -23.47 -40.76 -8.70
N ASN A 383 -23.57 -39.46 -8.53
CA ASN A 383 -23.53 -38.50 -9.60
C ASN A 383 -22.70 -37.28 -9.22
N PRO A 384 -21.36 -37.38 -9.22
CA PRO A 384 -20.47 -36.29 -8.86
C PRO A 384 -20.51 -35.11 -9.84
N ARG A 385 -20.95 -35.33 -11.09
CA ARG A 385 -21.12 -34.27 -12.07
C ARG A 385 -22.11 -33.20 -11.63
N ARG A 386 -23.19 -33.61 -10.99
CA ARG A 386 -24.23 -32.70 -10.46
C ARG A 386 -23.66 -31.72 -9.44
N PHE A 387 -22.75 -32.18 -8.56
CA PHE A 387 -22.03 -31.28 -7.63
C PHE A 387 -21.21 -30.23 -8.38
N VAL A 388 -20.40 -30.69 -9.33
CA VAL A 388 -19.51 -29.80 -10.10
C VAL A 388 -20.30 -28.82 -10.97
N ASP A 389 -21.36 -29.28 -11.64
CA ASP A 389 -22.23 -28.44 -12.47
C ASP A 389 -22.89 -27.33 -11.63
N HIS A 390 -23.26 -27.62 -10.36
CA HIS A 390 -23.79 -26.59 -9.45
C HIS A 390 -22.72 -25.54 -9.06
N LEU A 391 -21.45 -25.95 -8.87
CA LEU A 391 -20.34 -24.98 -8.66
C LEU A 391 -20.19 -24.03 -9.84
N TYR A 392 -20.32 -24.54 -11.09
CA TYR A 392 -20.29 -23.71 -12.29
C TYR A 392 -21.53 -22.80 -12.37
N LYS A 393 -22.72 -23.30 -12.00
CA LYS A 393 -23.96 -22.50 -11.93
C LYS A 393 -23.81 -21.33 -10.96
N MET A 394 -23.13 -21.52 -9.83
CA MET A 394 -22.82 -20.47 -8.87
C MET A 394 -21.70 -19.51 -9.37
N GLY A 395 -21.21 -19.66 -10.60
CA GLY A 395 -20.19 -18.79 -11.19
C GLY A 395 -18.77 -19.04 -10.69
N LEU A 396 -18.49 -20.07 -9.90
CA LEU A 396 -17.13 -20.33 -9.36
C LEU A 396 -16.12 -20.68 -10.45
N GLY A 397 -16.55 -21.37 -11.52
CA GLY A 397 -15.71 -21.71 -12.65
C GLY A 397 -15.51 -20.59 -13.69
N MET A 398 -16.14 -19.42 -13.52
CA MET A 398 -16.05 -18.31 -14.47
C MET A 398 -14.84 -17.42 -14.13
N PRO A 399 -14.08 -16.93 -15.13
CA PRO A 399 -13.09 -15.88 -14.97
C PRO A 399 -13.69 -14.61 -14.36
N LEU A 400 -12.87 -13.79 -13.72
CA LEU A 400 -13.30 -12.50 -13.17
C LEU A 400 -13.23 -11.36 -14.20
N ASP A 401 -12.52 -11.54 -15.32
CA ASP A 401 -12.31 -10.54 -16.39
C ASP A 401 -11.94 -9.16 -15.80
N LEU A 402 -10.83 -9.11 -15.10
CA LEU A 402 -10.41 -7.95 -14.32
C LEU A 402 -9.93 -6.80 -15.21
N GLN A 403 -10.13 -5.57 -14.76
CA GLN A 403 -9.61 -4.36 -15.42
C GLN A 403 -8.07 -4.29 -15.45
N ILE A 404 -7.38 -5.13 -14.68
CA ILE A 404 -5.91 -5.22 -14.63
C ILE A 404 -5.43 -6.58 -15.14
N PRO A 405 -4.26 -6.66 -15.79
CA PRO A 405 -3.73 -7.91 -16.29
C PRO A 405 -3.19 -8.82 -15.18
N GLY A 406 -3.04 -10.10 -15.49
CA GLY A 406 -2.40 -11.10 -14.62
C GLY A 406 -3.38 -11.89 -13.75
N GLY A 407 -4.69 -11.79 -14.00
CA GLY A 407 -5.69 -12.66 -13.37
C GLY A 407 -5.51 -14.11 -13.80
N ALA A 408 -5.55 -15.05 -12.84
CA ALA A 408 -5.54 -16.47 -13.11
C ALA A 408 -6.97 -17.04 -13.08
N ASP A 409 -7.28 -17.91 -14.05
CA ASP A 409 -8.59 -18.53 -14.16
C ASP A 409 -8.80 -19.62 -13.11
N PRO A 410 -10.03 -19.81 -12.61
CA PRO A 410 -10.38 -20.91 -11.73
C PRO A 410 -10.10 -22.27 -12.37
N VAL A 411 -9.67 -23.24 -11.58
CA VAL A 411 -9.49 -24.63 -12.04
C VAL A 411 -10.40 -25.53 -11.20
N ILE A 412 -11.47 -26.06 -11.78
CA ILE A 412 -12.39 -26.99 -11.14
C ILE A 412 -12.48 -28.23 -12.05
N PHE A 413 -11.96 -29.35 -11.58
CA PHE A 413 -11.95 -30.59 -12.35
C PHE A 413 -13.37 -31.16 -12.49
N ARG A 414 -13.64 -31.77 -13.65
CA ARG A 414 -14.91 -32.45 -13.94
C ARG A 414 -14.75 -33.95 -13.95
N PRO A 415 -15.80 -34.73 -13.62
CA PRO A 415 -15.82 -36.16 -13.88
C PRO A 415 -15.50 -36.44 -15.35
N GLY A 416 -14.48 -37.26 -15.59
CA GLY A 416 -13.94 -37.55 -16.93
C GLY A 416 -12.63 -36.83 -17.27
N ASP A 417 -12.23 -35.80 -16.54
CA ASP A 417 -10.90 -35.19 -16.68
C ASP A 417 -9.82 -36.16 -16.24
N ALA A 418 -8.64 -36.13 -16.87
CA ALA A 418 -7.49 -36.97 -16.54
C ALA A 418 -7.05 -36.86 -15.06
N SER A 419 -7.32 -35.71 -14.42
CA SER A 419 -7.04 -35.46 -13.00
C SER A 419 -8.15 -35.94 -12.05
N TRP A 420 -9.28 -36.42 -12.59
CA TRP A 420 -10.38 -36.92 -11.75
C TRP A 420 -10.09 -38.33 -11.28
N SER A 421 -10.31 -38.58 -9.98
CA SER A 421 -10.12 -39.88 -9.35
C SER A 421 -11.27 -40.21 -8.40
N GLY A 422 -11.35 -41.44 -7.89
CA GLY A 422 -12.39 -41.83 -6.95
C GLY A 422 -12.45 -41.07 -5.62
N VAL A 423 -11.41 -40.28 -5.31
CA VAL A 423 -11.34 -39.45 -4.10
C VAL A 423 -11.56 -37.95 -4.41
N THR A 424 -11.64 -37.57 -5.66
CA THR A 424 -11.69 -36.13 -6.07
C THR A 424 -12.93 -35.45 -5.50
N LEU A 425 -14.12 -36.03 -5.59
CA LEU A 425 -15.33 -35.47 -5.01
C LEU A 425 -15.19 -35.22 -3.51
N THR A 426 -14.72 -36.24 -2.79
CA THR A 426 -14.50 -36.13 -1.34
C THR A 426 -13.48 -35.01 -1.01
N MET A 427 -12.37 -34.94 -1.72
CA MET A 427 -11.36 -33.89 -1.53
C MET A 427 -11.92 -32.50 -1.87
N MET A 428 -12.72 -32.41 -2.92
CA MET A 428 -13.35 -31.17 -3.36
C MET A 428 -14.34 -30.62 -2.32
N SER A 429 -15.04 -31.50 -1.60
CA SER A 429 -16.05 -31.11 -0.60
C SER A 429 -15.51 -30.15 0.48
N TYR A 430 -14.20 -30.21 0.78
CA TYR A 430 -13.57 -29.34 1.77
C TYR A 430 -12.41 -28.52 1.19
N GLY A 431 -12.41 -28.31 -0.16
CA GLY A 431 -11.61 -27.31 -0.85
C GLY A 431 -10.24 -27.74 -1.33
N TYR A 432 -10.05 -29.03 -1.62
CA TYR A 432 -8.91 -29.59 -2.33
C TYR A 432 -9.31 -30.08 -3.72
N ALA A 433 -8.35 -30.45 -4.55
CA ALA A 433 -8.58 -30.88 -5.93
C ALA A 433 -9.32 -29.84 -6.80
N LEU A 434 -9.17 -28.58 -6.49
CA LEU A 434 -9.59 -27.42 -7.28
C LEU A 434 -8.67 -26.23 -6.93
N ARG A 435 -8.65 -25.20 -7.75
CA ARG A 435 -7.82 -24.00 -7.46
C ARG A 435 -8.59 -22.74 -7.77
N LEU A 436 -8.53 -21.80 -6.84
CA LEU A 436 -9.12 -20.46 -6.93
C LEU A 436 -8.09 -19.42 -6.51
N THR A 437 -8.19 -18.23 -7.09
CA THR A 437 -7.44 -17.10 -6.57
C THR A 437 -8.08 -16.57 -5.28
N PRO A 438 -7.31 -15.91 -4.39
CA PRO A 438 -7.88 -15.24 -3.23
C PRO A 438 -9.00 -14.26 -3.60
N LEU A 439 -8.84 -13.50 -4.69
CA LEU A 439 -9.86 -12.56 -5.15
C LEU A 439 -11.14 -13.28 -5.63
N LYS A 440 -11.03 -14.44 -6.30
CA LYS A 440 -12.19 -15.23 -6.69
C LYS A 440 -12.95 -15.75 -5.47
N THR A 441 -12.21 -16.23 -4.46
CA THR A 441 -12.78 -16.63 -3.17
C THR A 441 -13.49 -15.47 -2.49
N LEU A 442 -12.85 -14.27 -2.45
CA LEU A 442 -13.47 -13.06 -1.91
C LEU A 442 -14.74 -12.68 -2.66
N SER A 443 -14.74 -12.70 -3.99
CA SER A 443 -15.90 -12.37 -4.82
C SER A 443 -17.10 -13.28 -4.54
N PHE A 444 -16.85 -14.55 -4.25
CA PHE A 444 -17.89 -15.49 -3.88
C PHE A 444 -18.49 -15.19 -2.49
N PHE A 445 -17.66 -14.87 -1.50
CA PHE A 445 -18.13 -14.42 -0.18
C PHE A 445 -18.83 -13.07 -0.25
N ASN A 446 -18.34 -12.17 -1.11
CA ASN A 446 -18.99 -10.90 -1.39
C ASN A 446 -20.38 -11.08 -1.98
N ALA A 447 -20.56 -12.05 -2.89
CA ALA A 447 -21.88 -12.35 -3.45
C ALA A 447 -22.86 -12.82 -2.38
N VAL A 448 -22.43 -13.65 -1.40
CA VAL A 448 -23.26 -14.00 -0.25
C VAL A 448 -23.63 -12.77 0.57
N ALA A 449 -22.66 -11.87 0.82
CA ALA A 449 -22.89 -10.61 1.52
C ALA A 449 -23.82 -9.65 0.75
N ASN A 450 -23.88 -9.78 -0.58
CA ASN A 450 -24.67 -8.96 -1.52
C ASN A 450 -25.94 -9.68 -2.00
N ASP A 451 -26.56 -10.42 -1.10
CA ASP A 451 -27.85 -11.11 -1.34
C ASP A 451 -27.84 -12.02 -2.59
N GLY A 452 -26.73 -12.66 -2.84
CA GLY A 452 -26.52 -13.59 -3.94
C GLY A 452 -26.01 -12.95 -5.24
N LYS A 453 -25.84 -11.65 -5.29
CA LYS A 453 -25.38 -10.94 -6.50
C LYS A 453 -23.85 -10.87 -6.51
N MET A 454 -23.22 -11.58 -7.45
CA MET A 454 -21.79 -11.51 -7.66
C MET A 454 -21.46 -10.27 -8.50
N VAL A 455 -20.74 -9.31 -7.94
CA VAL A 455 -20.28 -8.12 -8.65
C VAL A 455 -18.81 -8.31 -9.09
N ARG A 456 -18.47 -7.76 -10.26
CA ARG A 456 -17.11 -7.79 -10.80
C ARG A 456 -16.19 -6.92 -9.93
N PRO A 457 -15.02 -7.42 -9.47
CA PRO A 457 -14.05 -6.59 -8.78
C PRO A 457 -13.59 -5.41 -9.65
N MET A 458 -13.68 -4.21 -9.10
CA MET A 458 -13.41 -2.96 -9.82
C MET A 458 -12.18 -2.27 -9.22
N PHE A 459 -11.20 -1.93 -10.08
CA PHE A 459 -9.97 -1.25 -9.72
C PHE A 459 -9.94 0.21 -10.18
N VAL A 460 -10.63 0.51 -11.26
CA VAL A 460 -10.74 1.84 -11.86
C VAL A 460 -12.20 2.24 -11.92
N LYS A 461 -12.50 3.39 -11.38
CA LYS A 461 -13.85 3.93 -11.23
C LYS A 461 -14.19 4.94 -12.33
N GLU A 462 -13.22 5.79 -12.70
CA GLU A 462 -13.44 6.82 -13.72
C GLU A 462 -12.16 7.25 -14.41
N LEU A 463 -12.33 7.87 -15.59
CA LEU A 463 -11.29 8.57 -16.33
C LEU A 463 -11.60 10.06 -16.28
N THR A 464 -10.59 10.87 -15.93
CA THR A 464 -10.75 12.32 -15.81
C THR A 464 -9.68 13.06 -16.58
N GLN A 465 -9.97 14.26 -17.06
CA GLN A 465 -9.00 15.13 -17.69
C GLN A 465 -9.26 16.57 -17.24
N TYR A 466 -8.22 17.23 -16.74
CA TYR A 466 -8.33 18.58 -16.18
C TYR A 466 -9.46 18.75 -15.14
N GLY A 467 -9.69 17.70 -14.34
CA GLY A 467 -10.72 17.68 -13.31
C GLY A 467 -12.15 17.41 -13.82
N GLN A 468 -12.34 17.14 -15.11
CA GLN A 468 -13.62 16.75 -15.69
C GLN A 468 -13.69 15.24 -15.92
N THR A 469 -14.77 14.61 -15.50
CA THR A 469 -15.00 13.18 -15.74
C THR A 469 -15.38 12.94 -17.19
N LEU A 470 -14.56 12.17 -17.91
CA LEU A 470 -14.79 11.78 -19.29
C LEU A 470 -15.56 10.46 -19.39
N ARG A 471 -15.30 9.53 -18.48
CA ARG A 471 -15.92 8.21 -18.45
C ARG A 471 -15.99 7.67 -17.04
N THR A 472 -17.11 7.05 -16.68
CA THR A 472 -17.30 6.30 -15.44
C THR A 472 -17.47 4.81 -15.75
N PHE A 473 -17.03 3.96 -14.82
CA PHE A 473 -17.22 2.51 -14.87
C PHE A 473 -18.27 2.14 -13.82
N PRO A 474 -19.49 1.78 -14.19
CA PRO A 474 -20.51 1.37 -13.24
C PRO A 474 -20.22 -0.02 -12.68
N PRO A 475 -20.72 -0.36 -11.47
CA PRO A 475 -20.72 -1.71 -10.96
C PRO A 475 -21.37 -2.69 -11.92
N GLU A 476 -20.74 -3.85 -12.14
CA GLU A 476 -21.23 -4.88 -13.05
C GLU A 476 -21.58 -6.16 -12.29
N VAL A 477 -22.82 -6.62 -12.41
CA VAL A 477 -23.25 -7.90 -11.85
C VAL A 477 -22.92 -9.03 -12.82
N MET A 478 -22.19 -10.04 -12.32
CA MET A 478 -21.71 -11.18 -13.11
C MET A 478 -22.72 -12.33 -13.09
N GLY A 479 -23.62 -12.37 -14.02
CA GLY A 479 -24.56 -13.48 -14.16
C GLY A 479 -25.74 -13.47 -13.17
N PRO A 480 -26.45 -14.60 -13.05
CA PRO A 480 -27.59 -14.74 -12.13
C PRO A 480 -27.15 -14.82 -10.67
N SER A 481 -28.13 -14.76 -9.75
CA SER A 481 -27.87 -15.00 -8.31
C SER A 481 -27.20 -16.35 -8.09
N ILE A 482 -26.22 -16.38 -7.16
CA ILE A 482 -25.47 -17.59 -6.82
C ILE A 482 -26.27 -18.60 -5.98
N GLY A 483 -27.47 -18.25 -5.55
CA GLY A 483 -28.38 -19.14 -4.78
C GLY A 483 -29.73 -18.48 -4.55
N SER A 484 -30.69 -19.26 -4.06
CA SER A 484 -31.99 -18.76 -3.68
C SER A 484 -31.92 -17.85 -2.45
N PRO A 485 -32.81 -16.84 -2.28
CA PRO A 485 -32.80 -15.96 -1.12
C PRO A 485 -32.85 -16.71 0.22
N LYS A 486 -33.56 -17.83 0.28
CA LYS A 486 -33.60 -18.72 1.47
C LYS A 486 -32.23 -19.28 1.81
N VAL A 487 -31.52 -19.81 0.80
CA VAL A 487 -30.18 -20.39 1.00
C VAL A 487 -29.18 -19.31 1.36
N ILE A 488 -29.23 -18.15 0.71
CA ILE A 488 -28.37 -17.00 1.06
C ILE A 488 -28.54 -16.61 2.54
N ALA A 489 -29.78 -16.46 3.02
CA ALA A 489 -30.06 -16.15 4.44
C ALA A 489 -29.50 -17.23 5.39
N GLN A 490 -29.67 -18.51 5.06
CA GLN A 490 -29.16 -19.62 5.87
C GLN A 490 -27.63 -19.62 5.94
N VAL A 491 -26.93 -19.39 4.84
CA VAL A 491 -25.46 -19.36 4.85
C VAL A 491 -24.90 -18.10 5.49
N GLN A 492 -25.61 -16.95 5.39
CA GLN A 492 -25.25 -15.73 6.12
C GLN A 492 -25.32 -15.98 7.64
N GLU A 493 -26.32 -16.68 8.11
CA GLU A 493 -26.47 -17.06 9.52
C GLU A 493 -25.35 -18.01 9.95
N ALA A 494 -25.07 -19.07 9.16
CA ALA A 494 -23.99 -20.02 9.45
C ALA A 494 -22.62 -19.35 9.48
N LEU A 495 -22.36 -18.35 8.59
CA LEU A 495 -21.12 -17.56 8.60
C LEU A 495 -20.99 -16.68 9.86
N ARG A 496 -22.09 -16.17 10.41
CA ARG A 496 -22.10 -15.51 11.74
C ARG A 496 -21.77 -16.50 12.84
N GLY A 497 -22.34 -17.73 12.78
CA GLY A 497 -22.06 -18.80 13.72
C GLY A 497 -20.58 -19.16 13.81
N VAL A 498 -19.85 -19.17 12.68
CA VAL A 498 -18.38 -19.37 12.67
C VAL A 498 -17.64 -18.34 13.54
N VAL A 499 -18.13 -17.10 13.60
CA VAL A 499 -17.52 -16.03 14.43
C VAL A 499 -18.06 -16.07 15.85
N ASN A 500 -19.33 -16.44 16.05
CA ASN A 500 -19.92 -16.48 17.38
C ASN A 500 -19.45 -17.69 18.18
N ASP A 501 -19.48 -18.88 17.59
CA ASP A 501 -19.28 -20.14 18.31
C ASP A 501 -18.18 -21.03 17.69
N GLY A 502 -17.81 -20.74 16.44
CA GLY A 502 -16.91 -21.55 15.64
C GLY A 502 -15.43 -21.13 15.68
N THR A 503 -14.75 -21.41 14.56
CA THR A 503 -13.29 -21.27 14.42
C THR A 503 -12.78 -19.84 14.36
N ALA A 504 -13.64 -18.84 14.18
CA ALA A 504 -13.28 -17.42 14.07
C ALA A 504 -13.68 -16.57 15.29
N ARG A 505 -13.89 -17.19 16.46
CA ARG A 505 -14.29 -16.48 17.71
C ARG A 505 -13.43 -15.28 18.08
N GLY A 506 -12.14 -15.29 17.72
CA GLY A 506 -11.25 -14.18 17.94
C GLY A 506 -11.61 -12.88 17.19
N LEU A 507 -12.55 -12.93 16.24
CA LEU A 507 -13.05 -11.75 15.52
C LEU A 507 -14.27 -11.11 16.18
N LYS A 508 -14.87 -11.70 17.22
CA LYS A 508 -15.97 -11.06 17.96
C LYS A 508 -15.60 -9.63 18.32
N ASN A 509 -16.49 -8.70 17.99
CA ASN A 509 -16.28 -7.28 18.23
C ASN A 509 -17.56 -6.68 18.83
N PRO A 510 -17.49 -5.91 19.93
CA PRO A 510 -18.67 -5.32 20.55
C PRO A 510 -19.28 -4.16 19.73
N TYR A 511 -18.56 -3.64 18.76
CA TYR A 511 -18.97 -2.45 18.01
C TYR A 511 -19.61 -2.76 16.65
N TYR A 512 -19.25 -3.87 16.03
CA TYR A 512 -19.81 -4.33 14.75
C TYR A 512 -19.76 -5.85 14.64
N SER A 513 -20.75 -6.41 13.98
CA SER A 513 -20.83 -7.85 13.73
C SER A 513 -19.94 -8.26 12.55
N VAL A 514 -19.39 -9.47 12.62
CA VAL A 514 -18.56 -10.05 11.56
C VAL A 514 -19.12 -11.41 11.19
N ALA A 515 -19.16 -11.73 9.89
CA ALA A 515 -19.43 -13.04 9.36
C ALA A 515 -18.25 -13.49 8.50
N GLY A 516 -17.81 -14.73 8.64
CA GLY A 516 -16.65 -15.18 7.88
C GLY A 516 -16.28 -16.64 8.08
N LYS A 517 -15.23 -17.08 7.38
CA LYS A 517 -14.73 -18.46 7.42
C LYS A 517 -13.21 -18.49 7.44
N THR A 518 -12.66 -19.27 8.33
CA THR A 518 -11.22 -19.58 8.38
C THR A 518 -10.88 -20.72 7.43
N GLY A 519 -9.67 -20.68 6.90
CA GLY A 519 -9.05 -21.74 6.13
C GLY A 519 -7.62 -22.02 6.59
N THR A 520 -7.25 -23.29 6.59
CA THR A 520 -5.86 -23.73 6.80
C THR A 520 -5.62 -24.86 5.81
N ALA A 521 -5.21 -24.52 4.60
CA ALA A 521 -4.96 -25.47 3.54
C ALA A 521 -3.47 -25.85 3.50
N GLN A 522 -3.17 -27.13 3.28
CA GLN A 522 -1.83 -27.55 2.91
C GLN A 522 -1.60 -27.26 1.43
N ILE A 523 -0.42 -26.77 1.08
CA ILE A 523 -0.07 -26.45 -0.32
C ILE A 523 0.63 -27.65 -0.94
N ALA A 524 0.10 -28.14 -2.07
CA ALA A 524 0.70 -29.24 -2.80
C ALA A 524 2.06 -28.86 -3.41
N MET A 525 3.06 -29.73 -3.22
CA MET A 525 4.44 -29.56 -3.70
C MET A 525 4.71 -30.47 -4.93
N GLY A 526 3.76 -30.50 -5.85
CA GLY A 526 3.85 -31.32 -7.08
C GLY A 526 3.93 -32.82 -6.79
N ARG A 527 4.97 -33.51 -7.31
CA ARG A 527 5.15 -34.97 -7.13
C ARG A 527 5.34 -35.40 -5.67
N HIS A 528 5.69 -34.50 -4.77
CA HIS A 528 5.94 -34.76 -3.35
C HIS A 528 4.66 -34.69 -2.49
N GLY A 529 3.48 -34.48 -3.10
CA GLY A 529 2.23 -34.28 -2.39
C GLY A 529 2.27 -33.03 -1.54
N TYR A 530 1.92 -33.12 -0.25
CA TYR A 530 1.88 -31.96 0.67
C TYR A 530 3.12 -31.82 1.55
N THR A 531 4.16 -32.64 1.33
CA THR A 531 5.43 -32.58 2.08
C THR A 531 6.54 -32.22 1.11
N ASP A 532 7.42 -31.30 1.47
CA ASP A 532 8.58 -30.95 0.65
C ASP A 532 9.72 -32.00 0.80
N ARG A 533 10.80 -31.85 0.03
CA ARG A 533 11.95 -32.74 0.05
C ARG A 533 12.70 -32.78 1.39
N PHE A 534 12.43 -31.83 2.29
CA PHE A 534 13.06 -31.72 3.60
C PHE A 534 12.15 -32.21 4.74
N GLY A 535 10.95 -32.71 4.43
CA GLY A 535 9.96 -33.18 5.41
C GLY A 535 9.08 -32.06 5.98
N GLY A 536 9.21 -30.82 5.47
CA GLY A 536 8.38 -29.70 5.86
C GLY A 536 7.07 -29.61 5.08
N ARG A 537 6.13 -28.84 5.60
CA ARG A 537 4.83 -28.58 4.97
C ARG A 537 4.59 -27.09 4.82
N HIS A 538 4.01 -26.75 3.69
CA HIS A 538 3.58 -25.39 3.42
C HIS A 538 2.07 -25.26 3.65
N TYR A 539 1.67 -24.17 4.28
CA TYR A 539 0.27 -23.92 4.60
C TYR A 539 -0.17 -22.57 4.05
N LEU A 540 -1.43 -22.51 3.65
CA LEU A 540 -2.14 -21.27 3.35
C LEU A 540 -3.11 -20.99 4.49
N ALA A 541 -2.74 -20.06 5.36
CA ALA A 541 -3.59 -19.54 6.43
C ALA A 541 -4.50 -18.46 5.87
N THR A 542 -5.81 -18.70 5.81
CA THR A 542 -6.77 -17.80 5.18
C THR A 542 -7.88 -17.42 6.13
N LEU A 543 -8.34 -16.18 6.06
CA LEU A 543 -9.58 -15.71 6.61
C LEU A 543 -10.31 -14.88 5.56
N VAL A 544 -11.56 -15.18 5.32
CA VAL A 544 -12.43 -14.43 4.41
C VAL A 544 -13.78 -14.20 5.06
N GLY A 545 -14.34 -13.01 4.88
CA GLY A 545 -15.62 -12.66 5.48
C GLY A 545 -16.07 -11.26 5.11
N TYR A 546 -17.10 -10.77 5.80
CA TYR A 546 -17.66 -9.44 5.57
C TYR A 546 -18.14 -8.80 6.87
N PHE A 547 -18.27 -7.49 6.84
CA PHE A 547 -18.69 -6.68 7.97
C PHE A 547 -19.36 -5.35 7.52
N PRO A 548 -20.29 -4.77 8.35
CA PRO A 548 -21.02 -5.42 9.43
C PRO A 548 -21.81 -6.61 8.89
N ALA A 549 -22.00 -7.70 9.69
CA ALA A 549 -22.64 -8.90 9.20
C ALA A 549 -24.16 -8.78 9.01
N ASP A 550 -24.79 -7.84 9.72
CA ASP A 550 -26.22 -7.51 9.65
C ASP A 550 -26.60 -6.64 8.48
N LYS A 551 -25.70 -5.71 8.07
CA LYS A 551 -25.83 -4.85 6.90
C LYS A 551 -24.48 -4.79 6.17
N PRO A 552 -24.14 -5.81 5.38
CA PRO A 552 -22.82 -5.94 4.79
C PRO A 552 -22.44 -4.73 3.93
N ARG A 553 -21.29 -4.14 4.23
CA ARG A 553 -20.73 -3.01 3.49
C ARG A 553 -19.40 -3.36 2.82
N TYR A 554 -18.58 -4.13 3.51
CA TYR A 554 -17.28 -4.55 3.01
C TYR A 554 -17.06 -6.03 3.22
N SER A 555 -16.44 -6.65 2.24
CA SER A 555 -15.88 -8.00 2.33
C SER A 555 -14.36 -7.92 2.33
N CYS A 556 -13.71 -8.82 3.05
CA CYS A 556 -12.27 -8.84 3.19
C CYS A 556 -11.74 -10.27 3.15
N ILE A 557 -10.60 -10.48 2.48
CA ILE A 557 -9.83 -11.72 2.52
C ILE A 557 -8.39 -11.40 2.92
N VAL A 558 -7.85 -12.26 3.76
CA VAL A 558 -6.42 -12.29 4.10
C VAL A 558 -5.92 -13.71 3.90
N ALA A 559 -4.87 -13.87 3.12
CA ALA A 559 -4.24 -15.16 2.85
C ALA A 559 -2.72 -15.07 3.04
N ILE A 560 -2.16 -15.93 3.90
CA ILE A 560 -0.75 -15.92 4.30
C ILE A 560 -0.15 -17.29 4.10
N LYS A 561 0.95 -17.37 3.32
CA LYS A 561 1.69 -18.61 3.14
C LYS A 561 2.77 -18.75 4.20
N THR A 562 2.72 -19.85 4.93
CA THR A 562 3.70 -20.19 5.96
C THR A 562 4.35 -21.55 5.68
N TYR A 563 5.44 -21.80 6.38
CA TYR A 563 6.15 -23.05 6.38
C TYR A 563 6.25 -23.62 7.78
N ASN A 564 6.02 -24.93 7.93
CA ASN A 564 6.25 -25.66 9.16
C ASN A 564 7.10 -26.91 8.86
N GLY A 565 8.33 -26.92 9.34
CA GLY A 565 9.29 -27.98 9.04
C GLY A 565 10.60 -27.78 9.77
N PRO A 566 11.67 -28.48 9.37
CA PRO A 566 12.99 -28.35 9.97
C PRO A 566 13.47 -26.88 9.95
N GLY A 567 13.88 -26.38 11.09
CA GLY A 567 14.42 -25.03 11.27
C GLY A 567 13.37 -23.89 11.37
N ARG A 568 12.08 -24.16 11.08
CA ARG A 568 10.99 -23.16 11.16
C ARG A 568 9.70 -23.81 11.68
N ARG A 569 9.21 -23.34 12.82
CA ARG A 569 7.96 -23.82 13.44
C ARG A 569 7.05 -22.63 13.75
N GLY A 570 6.53 -21.99 12.68
CA GLY A 570 5.57 -20.91 12.81
C GLY A 570 4.14 -21.42 13.06
N THR A 571 3.24 -20.55 13.55
CA THR A 571 1.81 -20.81 13.52
C THR A 571 1.32 -20.85 12.08
N TYR A 572 0.32 -21.69 11.79
CA TYR A 572 -0.23 -21.86 10.44
C TYR A 572 -1.77 -21.79 10.41
N TYR A 573 -2.41 -21.46 11.54
CA TYR A 573 -3.86 -21.36 11.59
C TYR A 573 -4.36 -20.03 11.04
N GLY A 574 -5.40 -20.07 10.20
CA GLY A 574 -6.00 -18.90 9.57
C GLY A 574 -6.47 -17.85 10.58
N ALA A 575 -7.14 -18.27 11.66
CA ALA A 575 -7.60 -17.36 12.70
C ALA A 575 -6.46 -16.60 13.37
N SER A 576 -5.33 -17.25 13.63
CA SER A 576 -4.18 -16.67 14.36
C SER A 576 -3.31 -15.73 13.50
N LEU A 577 -3.15 -16.04 12.19
CA LEU A 577 -2.32 -15.26 11.29
C LEU A 577 -3.11 -14.23 10.51
N ALA A 578 -4.22 -14.64 9.88
CA ALA A 578 -5.02 -13.77 9.04
C ALA A 578 -6.00 -12.91 9.87
N GLY A 579 -6.46 -13.41 11.02
CA GLY A 579 -7.41 -12.73 11.89
C GLY A 579 -7.00 -11.32 12.32
N PRO A 580 -5.80 -11.10 12.86
CA PRO A 580 -5.35 -9.77 13.27
C PRO A 580 -5.28 -8.76 12.13
N VAL A 581 -4.93 -9.19 10.90
CA VAL A 581 -4.92 -8.31 9.71
C VAL A 581 -6.35 -7.92 9.33
N PHE A 582 -7.25 -8.92 9.24
CA PHE A 582 -8.66 -8.68 8.96
C PHE A 582 -9.26 -7.69 9.96
N ARG A 583 -9.00 -7.90 11.26
CA ARG A 583 -9.50 -7.04 12.33
C ARG A 583 -8.96 -5.61 12.23
N ALA A 584 -7.67 -5.43 11.96
CA ALA A 584 -7.07 -4.10 11.81
C ALA A 584 -7.72 -3.32 10.66
N ILE A 585 -7.99 -3.98 9.53
CA ILE A 585 -8.68 -3.39 8.38
C ILE A 585 -10.12 -3.01 8.75
N ALA A 586 -10.86 -3.95 9.37
CA ALA A 586 -12.26 -3.74 9.75
C ALA A 586 -12.40 -2.63 10.81
N ASP A 587 -11.55 -2.60 11.84
CA ASP A 587 -11.51 -1.56 12.86
C ASP A 587 -11.24 -0.17 12.25
N ARG A 588 -10.32 -0.07 11.28
CA ARG A 588 -10.02 1.19 10.57
C ARG A 588 -11.21 1.68 9.77
N VAL A 589 -11.84 0.79 9.02
CA VAL A 589 -13.03 1.11 8.20
C VAL A 589 -14.18 1.54 9.10
N TYR A 590 -14.44 0.80 10.18
CA TYR A 590 -15.48 1.14 11.16
C TYR A 590 -15.25 2.52 11.80
N ALA A 591 -14.01 2.79 12.24
CA ALA A 591 -13.66 4.04 12.89
C ALA A 591 -13.88 5.28 11.99
N ARG A 592 -13.73 5.13 10.66
CA ARG A 592 -13.97 6.21 9.68
C ARG A 592 -15.44 6.41 9.32
N ASN A 593 -16.27 5.39 9.49
CA ASN A 593 -17.66 5.42 9.05
C ASN A 593 -18.59 5.71 10.24
N THR A 594 -18.69 7.00 10.62
CA THR A 594 -19.54 7.43 11.72
C THR A 594 -21.01 7.08 11.54
N SER A 595 -21.51 6.94 10.31
CA SER A 595 -22.88 6.53 9.99
C SER A 595 -23.23 5.10 10.43
N TRP A 596 -22.23 4.26 10.72
CA TRP A 596 -22.46 2.90 11.25
C TRP A 596 -22.42 2.85 12.78
N GLN A 597 -21.91 3.91 13.39
CA GLN A 597 -21.76 3.98 14.83
C GLN A 597 -23.08 4.40 15.44
N THR A 598 -23.56 3.62 16.40
CA THR A 598 -24.68 4.05 17.23
C THR A 598 -24.29 5.31 17.98
N PRO A 599 -25.02 6.42 17.85
CA PRO A 599 -24.75 7.62 18.62
C PRO A 599 -24.63 7.29 20.11
N LEU A 600 -23.68 7.94 20.79
CA LEU A 600 -23.49 7.73 22.24
C LEU A 600 -24.78 7.94 23.03
N SER A 601 -25.66 8.86 22.56
CA SER A 601 -26.98 9.11 23.12
C SER A 601 -27.97 7.95 22.99
N GLU A 602 -27.77 7.05 22.02
CA GLU A 602 -28.64 5.91 21.75
C GLU A 602 -28.06 4.59 22.27
N ARG A 603 -26.84 4.58 22.80
CA ARG A 603 -26.26 3.39 23.42
C ARG A 603 -26.98 3.10 24.71
N SER A 604 -27.68 1.98 24.71
CA SER A 604 -28.33 1.43 25.91
C SER A 604 -27.36 0.76 26.89
N ASP A 605 -26.06 0.72 26.54
CA ASP A 605 -25.03 0.20 27.42
C ASP A 605 -24.96 1.10 28.66
N LYS A 606 -25.74 0.76 29.67
CA LYS A 606 -25.48 1.28 31.00
C LYS A 606 -24.02 0.93 31.28
N ALA A 607 -23.19 1.95 31.38
CA ALA A 607 -21.83 1.73 31.84
C ALA A 607 -21.93 0.94 33.14
N ASP A 608 -21.25 -0.22 33.17
CA ASP A 608 -21.17 -1.03 34.39
C ASP A 608 -20.40 -0.22 35.46
N GLY A 609 -21.13 0.70 36.13
CA GLY A 609 -20.63 1.59 37.16
C GLY A 609 -20.32 3.01 36.70
N VAL A 610 -20.33 3.90 37.63
CA VAL A 610 -19.94 5.30 37.46
C VAL A 610 -18.44 5.40 37.24
N PRO A 611 -17.95 6.09 36.20
CA PRO A 611 -16.51 6.20 35.97
C PRO A 611 -15.85 6.92 37.16
N ALA A 612 -14.71 6.42 37.63
CA ALA A 612 -13.96 7.03 38.73
C ALA A 612 -13.54 8.46 38.32
N LEU A 613 -14.14 9.44 38.94
CA LEU A 613 -13.76 10.84 38.76
C LEU A 613 -12.53 11.14 39.62
N LYS A 614 -11.67 12.02 39.15
CA LYS A 614 -10.56 12.54 39.95
C LYS A 614 -11.11 13.44 41.04
N SER A 615 -10.51 13.35 42.23
CA SER A 615 -10.77 14.30 43.30
C SER A 615 -10.40 15.73 42.86
N GLY A 616 -11.16 16.71 43.30
CA GLY A 616 -10.93 18.11 42.96
C GLY A 616 -11.77 19.05 43.80
N ARG A 617 -11.90 20.30 43.38
CA ARG A 617 -12.80 21.25 44.05
C ARG A 617 -14.24 20.76 43.96
N ALA A 618 -14.97 20.83 45.06
CA ALA A 618 -16.32 20.29 45.19
C ALA A 618 -17.30 20.89 44.15
N ASP A 619 -17.19 22.17 43.84
CA ASP A 619 -18.01 22.85 42.85
C ASP A 619 -17.74 22.37 41.42
N GLU A 620 -16.46 22.09 41.08
CA GLU A 620 -16.07 21.56 39.76
C GLU A 620 -16.46 20.09 39.59
N VAL A 621 -16.21 19.26 40.60
CA VAL A 621 -16.61 17.85 40.61
C VAL A 621 -18.14 17.74 40.44
N ARG A 622 -18.94 18.55 41.17
CA ARG A 622 -20.39 18.58 41.00
C ARG A 622 -20.84 19.08 39.63
N ARG A 623 -20.13 20.05 39.05
CA ARG A 623 -20.42 20.54 37.69
C ARG A 623 -20.22 19.45 36.66
N VAL A 624 -19.09 18.70 36.76
CA VAL A 624 -18.81 17.56 35.90
C VAL A 624 -19.87 16.48 36.08
N ALA A 625 -20.17 16.09 37.32
CA ALA A 625 -21.19 15.08 37.61
C ALA A 625 -22.57 15.45 36.99
N ARG A 626 -23.02 16.69 37.16
CA ARG A 626 -24.27 17.17 36.53
C ARG A 626 -24.22 17.17 35.02
N ARG A 627 -23.08 17.52 34.43
CA ARG A 627 -22.92 17.57 32.96
C ARG A 627 -23.03 16.18 32.32
N PHE A 628 -22.63 15.14 33.04
CA PHE A 628 -22.65 13.76 32.59
C PHE A 628 -23.72 12.89 33.24
N ASP A 629 -24.71 13.52 33.92
CA ASP A 629 -25.81 12.84 34.61
C ASP A 629 -25.35 11.73 35.56
N VAL A 630 -24.18 11.91 36.18
CA VAL A 630 -23.65 10.97 37.17
C VAL A 630 -24.36 11.22 38.51
N PRO A 631 -25.08 10.23 39.06
CA PRO A 631 -25.69 10.38 40.39
C PRO A 631 -24.61 10.67 41.44
N TYR A 632 -24.85 11.64 42.30
CA TYR A 632 -23.94 11.93 43.43
C TYR A 632 -24.70 12.30 44.68
N THR A 633 -24.13 11.87 45.83
CA THR A 633 -24.66 12.25 47.15
C THR A 633 -23.93 13.49 47.65
N PRO A 634 -24.61 14.64 47.81
CA PRO A 634 -23.95 15.84 48.29
C PRO A 634 -23.75 15.74 49.80
N GLU A 635 -22.49 15.86 50.25
CA GLU A 635 -22.21 16.00 51.68
C GLU A 635 -22.37 17.48 52.11
N ARG A 636 -23.06 17.72 53.24
CA ARG A 636 -23.27 19.07 53.76
C ARG A 636 -21.97 19.63 54.37
N GLY A 637 -21.56 20.83 53.98
CA GLY A 637 -20.42 21.54 54.57
C GLY A 637 -19.09 21.46 53.77
N VAL A 638 -19.04 20.74 52.66
CA VAL A 638 -17.85 20.65 51.78
C VAL A 638 -17.75 21.90 50.90
N GLN A 639 -16.90 22.86 51.28
CA GLN A 639 -16.78 24.12 50.54
C GLN A 639 -15.62 24.12 49.49
N TRP A 640 -14.53 23.41 49.69
CA TRP A 640 -13.33 23.64 48.89
C TRP A 640 -12.75 22.42 48.13
N GLN A 641 -12.74 21.23 48.70
CA GLN A 641 -12.19 20.03 48.05
C GLN A 641 -12.94 18.79 48.52
N CYS A 642 -13.20 17.87 47.62
CA CYS A 642 -13.81 16.61 47.97
C CYS A 642 -13.16 15.42 47.24
N LEU A 643 -13.13 14.29 47.92
CA LEU A 643 -12.83 13.00 47.31
C LEU A 643 -14.13 12.46 46.73
N ALA A 644 -14.07 12.03 45.44
CA ALA A 644 -15.15 11.30 44.82
C ALA A 644 -14.87 9.81 44.94
N LYS A 645 -15.70 9.08 45.66
CA LYS A 645 -15.74 7.61 45.60
C LYS A 645 -16.87 7.25 44.63
N ALA A 646 -16.60 6.39 43.69
CA ALA A 646 -17.58 5.91 42.74
C ALA A 646 -17.84 4.44 42.97
N ASP A 647 -19.13 4.07 43.04
CA ASP A 647 -19.58 2.68 43.04
C ASP A 647 -20.62 2.45 41.91
N SER A 648 -21.25 1.31 41.88
CA SER A 648 -22.24 0.96 40.86
C SER A 648 -23.51 1.80 40.90
N THR A 649 -23.78 2.53 41.97
CA THR A 649 -25.03 3.29 42.21
C THR A 649 -24.85 4.81 42.06
N GLY A 650 -23.64 5.31 42.17
CA GLY A 650 -23.35 6.71 42.08
C GLY A 650 -22.00 7.13 42.63
N MET A 651 -21.85 8.39 42.90
CA MET A 651 -20.62 9.00 43.41
C MET A 651 -20.86 9.61 44.78
N GLU A 652 -20.09 9.22 45.77
CA GLU A 652 -20.06 9.83 47.09
C GLU A 652 -19.00 10.92 47.13
N LEU A 653 -19.40 12.14 47.44
CA LEU A 653 -18.52 13.27 47.61
C LEU A 653 -18.21 13.42 49.11
N ALA A 654 -16.95 13.14 49.47
CA ALA A 654 -16.47 13.29 50.85
C ALA A 654 -15.49 14.46 50.97
N PRO A 655 -15.45 15.15 52.11
CA PRO A 655 -14.50 16.24 52.34
C PRO A 655 -13.08 15.70 52.37
N LEU A 656 -12.14 16.45 51.77
CA LEU A 656 -10.70 16.20 51.92
C LEU A 656 -10.19 16.65 53.29
N SER A 657 -11.02 17.32 54.08
CA SER A 657 -10.70 17.87 55.40
C SER A 657 -10.94 16.84 56.51
N GLY A 658 -9.95 15.98 56.76
CA GLY A 658 -9.72 15.39 58.07
C GLY A 658 -8.62 16.15 58.78
N GLU A 659 -8.52 16.06 60.13
CA GLU A 659 -7.32 16.48 60.80
C GLU A 659 -6.08 15.79 60.24
N PRO A 660 -4.88 16.42 60.26
CA PRO A 660 -3.67 15.75 59.81
C PRO A 660 -3.59 14.38 60.45
N SER A 661 -3.43 13.34 59.64
CA SER A 661 -3.41 11.94 60.12
C SER A 661 -2.11 11.58 60.83
N GLY A 662 -1.12 12.50 60.76
CA GLY A 662 0.23 12.26 61.24
C GLY A 662 0.99 11.17 60.43
N ALA A 663 0.40 10.74 59.32
CA ALA A 663 1.01 9.74 58.41
C ALA A 663 1.11 10.30 57.01
N VAL A 664 2.11 9.85 56.27
CA VAL A 664 2.37 10.22 54.86
C VAL A 664 1.25 9.67 53.98
N PRO A 665 0.48 10.52 53.25
CA PRO A 665 -0.60 10.08 52.40
C PRO A 665 -0.12 9.34 51.15
N GLN A 666 -0.96 8.44 50.61
CA GLN A 666 -0.72 7.79 49.35
C GLN A 666 -1.07 8.75 48.19
N VAL A 667 -0.07 9.22 47.46
CA VAL A 667 -0.26 10.16 46.35
C VAL A 667 0.09 9.60 44.98
N VAL A 668 0.53 8.34 44.90
CA VAL A 668 0.85 7.66 43.61
C VAL A 668 -0.43 7.53 42.79
N GLY A 669 -0.37 7.96 41.54
CA GLY A 669 -1.53 8.02 40.61
C GLY A 669 -2.28 9.36 40.62
N MET A 670 -2.00 10.26 41.56
CA MET A 670 -2.64 11.56 41.63
C MET A 670 -2.01 12.59 40.68
N GLY A 671 -2.74 13.63 40.34
CA GLY A 671 -2.19 14.82 39.72
C GLY A 671 -1.28 15.56 40.71
N ILE A 672 -0.30 16.30 40.20
CA ILE A 672 0.70 16.95 41.03
C ILE A 672 0.08 17.95 42.03
N LYS A 673 -0.98 18.68 41.66
CA LYS A 673 -1.62 19.67 42.52
C LYS A 673 -2.27 19.04 43.74
N GLU A 674 -3.00 17.93 43.55
CA GLU A 674 -3.63 17.18 44.63
C GLU A 674 -2.59 16.51 45.55
N ALA A 675 -1.55 15.97 44.93
CA ALA A 675 -0.45 15.35 45.68
C ALA A 675 0.30 16.33 46.57
N ILE A 676 0.63 17.53 46.07
CA ILE A 676 1.24 18.61 46.87
C ILE A 676 0.33 19.00 48.04
N TYR A 677 -0.94 19.24 47.76
CA TYR A 677 -1.90 19.66 48.81
C TYR A 677 -2.00 18.62 49.93
N LEU A 678 -2.12 17.34 49.63
CA LEU A 678 -2.23 16.29 50.63
C LEU A 678 -0.96 16.16 51.48
N LEU A 679 0.22 16.24 50.87
CA LEU A 679 1.49 16.13 51.57
C LEU A 679 1.77 17.38 52.42
N GLU A 680 1.56 18.58 51.89
CA GLU A 680 1.76 19.83 52.62
C GLU A 680 0.80 19.99 53.82
N ARG A 681 -0.43 19.47 53.66
CA ARG A 681 -1.40 19.44 54.79
C ARG A 681 -0.88 18.62 55.99
N GLU A 682 -0.13 17.53 55.73
CA GLU A 682 0.54 16.75 56.77
C GLU A 682 1.86 17.39 57.26
N GLY A 683 2.14 18.64 56.81
CA GLY A 683 3.34 19.39 57.22
C GLY A 683 4.61 18.96 56.47
N LEU A 684 4.51 18.20 55.39
CA LEU A 684 5.62 17.73 54.57
C LEU A 684 5.99 18.78 53.53
N ARG A 685 7.23 18.75 53.07
CA ARG A 685 7.71 19.55 51.91
C ARG A 685 7.73 18.68 50.68
N VAL A 686 7.44 19.23 49.52
CA VAL A 686 7.36 18.46 48.27
C VAL A 686 8.35 19.01 47.26
N ALA A 687 9.14 18.09 46.67
CA ALA A 687 9.86 18.35 45.43
C ALA A 687 9.42 17.33 44.39
N PHE A 688 9.39 17.74 43.11
CA PHE A 688 8.99 16.83 42.05
C PHE A 688 9.81 17.00 40.77
N SER A 689 9.86 15.96 39.95
CA SER A 689 10.49 15.98 38.63
C SER A 689 9.63 15.22 37.61
N GLY A 690 9.68 15.64 36.31
CA GLY A 690 8.87 15.08 35.24
C GLY A 690 7.55 15.79 35.03
N THR A 691 6.66 15.22 34.19
CA THR A 691 5.35 15.74 33.85
C THR A 691 4.30 14.64 33.86
N GLY A 692 3.04 14.94 34.21
CA GLY A 692 1.95 13.99 34.27
C GLY A 692 1.46 13.66 35.67
N CYS A 693 1.17 12.38 35.97
CA CYS A 693 0.73 11.91 37.28
C CYS A 693 1.91 11.38 38.12
N VAL A 694 1.75 11.38 39.44
CA VAL A 694 2.75 10.83 40.37
C VAL A 694 2.94 9.33 40.11
N ARG A 695 4.16 8.92 39.84
CA ARG A 695 4.57 7.52 39.62
C ARG A 695 5.12 6.89 40.88
N SER A 696 5.88 7.63 41.63
CA SER A 696 6.45 7.19 42.90
C SER A 696 6.60 8.36 43.87
N GLN A 697 6.59 8.03 45.15
CA GLN A 697 6.92 8.94 46.26
C GLN A 697 8.05 8.38 47.07
N SER A 698 8.98 9.22 47.51
CA SER A 698 10.21 8.79 48.20
C SER A 698 9.96 8.27 49.62
N ILE A 699 8.89 8.78 50.29
CA ILE A 699 8.49 8.28 51.61
C ILE A 699 7.25 7.42 51.44
N PRO A 700 7.23 6.16 51.90
CA PRO A 700 6.09 5.27 51.72
C PRO A 700 4.82 5.84 52.44
N ALA A 701 3.65 5.60 51.81
CA ALA A 701 2.37 5.91 52.42
C ALA A 701 2.20 5.13 53.74
N GLY A 702 1.61 5.80 54.73
CA GLY A 702 1.44 5.26 56.06
C GLY A 702 2.65 5.42 57.00
N ALA A 703 3.81 5.86 56.53
CA ALA A 703 4.92 6.23 57.38
C ALA A 703 4.60 7.46 58.27
N PRO A 704 5.17 7.60 59.48
CA PRO A 704 4.94 8.78 60.30
C PRO A 704 5.36 10.06 59.57
N ALA A 705 4.46 11.06 59.50
CA ALA A 705 4.72 12.34 58.85
C ALA A 705 5.54 13.22 59.78
N GLN A 706 6.86 13.34 59.54
CA GLN A 706 7.71 14.30 60.27
C GLN A 706 7.59 15.68 59.63
N ARG A 707 7.16 16.64 60.40
CA ARG A 707 6.94 18.02 59.89
C ARG A 707 8.22 18.61 59.32
N GLY A 708 8.14 19.07 58.05
CA GLY A 708 9.25 19.62 57.28
C GLY A 708 10.07 18.57 56.50
N ALA A 709 9.77 17.27 56.64
CA ALA A 709 10.44 16.21 55.83
C ALA A 709 10.13 16.41 54.35
N LEU A 710 11.12 16.16 53.48
CA LEU A 710 11.03 16.33 52.04
C LEU A 710 10.54 15.04 51.37
N VAL A 711 9.40 15.06 50.71
CA VAL A 711 8.90 14.01 49.86
C VAL A 711 9.22 14.35 48.42
N VAL A 712 9.98 13.48 47.72
CA VAL A 712 10.30 13.64 46.31
C VAL A 712 9.34 12.80 45.49
N LEU A 713 8.68 13.43 44.51
CA LEU A 713 7.72 12.81 43.62
C LEU A 713 8.30 12.69 42.20
N GLN A 714 8.22 11.50 41.62
CA GLN A 714 8.51 11.29 40.21
C GLN A 714 7.19 11.31 39.42
N LEU A 715 7.12 12.15 38.37
CA LEU A 715 5.97 12.25 37.49
C LEU A 715 6.21 11.55 36.17
N GLY A 716 5.15 11.02 35.52
CA GLY A 716 5.24 10.38 34.22
C GLY A 716 3.90 10.31 33.50
N ALA A 717 3.92 10.20 32.15
CA ALA A 717 2.75 9.99 31.32
C ALA A 717 2.27 8.52 31.42
N GLY A 718 0.95 8.30 31.53
CA GLY A 718 0.29 6.98 31.59
C GLY A 718 -0.19 6.60 33.01
N ARG A 719 -1.08 5.60 33.12
CA ARG A 719 -1.57 5.08 34.41
C ARG A 719 -0.47 4.29 35.14
N PRO A 720 -0.28 4.44 36.47
CA PRO A 720 0.56 3.53 37.22
C PRO A 720 -0.04 2.13 37.20
N GLU A 721 0.79 1.09 37.00
CA GLU A 721 0.37 -0.29 37.28
C GLU A 721 0.05 -0.43 38.76
N VAL A 722 -1.21 -0.55 39.09
CA VAL A 722 -1.64 -0.95 40.43
C VAL A 722 -1.37 -2.44 40.54
N ARG A 723 -0.23 -2.82 41.13
CA ARG A 723 -0.05 -4.21 41.54
C ARG A 723 -1.12 -4.55 42.56
N PRO A 724 -1.92 -5.61 42.36
CA PRO A 724 -2.87 -6.04 43.37
C PRO A 724 -2.09 -6.42 44.64
N ARG A 725 -2.53 -5.86 45.75
CA ARG A 725 -2.01 -6.20 47.08
C ARG A 725 -2.23 -7.70 47.28
N ALA A 726 -1.15 -8.47 47.50
CA ALA A 726 -1.24 -9.87 47.86
C ALA A 726 -2.13 -9.99 49.07
N VAL A 727 -3.27 -10.63 48.93
CA VAL A 727 -4.12 -11.05 50.04
C VAL A 727 -3.32 -12.06 50.81
N LYS A 728 -2.89 -11.73 52.03
CA LYS A 728 -2.39 -12.71 52.97
C LYS A 728 -3.53 -13.69 53.25
N SER A 729 -3.39 -14.89 52.75
CA SER A 729 -4.20 -16.00 53.20
C SER A 729 -3.81 -16.34 54.65
N ASP A 730 -4.69 -16.04 55.60
CA ASP A 730 -4.64 -16.61 56.93
C ASP A 730 -4.82 -18.11 56.82
N ALA A 731 -3.73 -18.84 56.87
CA ALA A 731 -3.71 -20.27 57.05
C ALA A 731 -3.71 -20.53 58.57
N SER A 732 -4.88 -20.77 59.13
CA SER A 732 -5.01 -21.48 60.41
C SER A 732 -6.36 -22.18 60.47
N ALA A 733 -6.40 -23.40 60.03
CA ALA A 733 -7.27 -24.46 60.59
C ALA A 733 -6.62 -25.81 60.26
N GLY A 734 -6.17 -26.47 61.28
CA GLY A 734 -5.53 -27.77 61.24
C GLY A 734 -6.49 -28.94 60.96
N PRO A 735 -5.99 -30.16 60.91
CA PRO A 735 -6.65 -31.28 60.31
C PRO A 735 -7.58 -32.02 61.26
N GLU A 736 -8.76 -32.41 60.85
CA GLU A 736 -9.48 -33.55 61.43
C GLU A 736 -10.15 -34.38 60.35
N ARG A 737 -9.66 -35.63 60.30
CA ARG A 737 -10.18 -36.92 59.79
C ARG A 737 -10.45 -37.08 58.30
#